data_44ed5d3cf95818008aaf823242f52e7b
#
_entry.id   44ed5d3cf95818008aaf823242f52e7b
#
_cell.length_a   1.000
_cell.length_b   1.000
_cell.length_c   1.000
_cell.angle_alpha   90.00
_cell.angle_beta   90.00
_cell.angle_gamma   90.00
#
_symmetry.space_group_name_H-M   'P 1'
#
loop_
_entity.id
_entity.type
_entity.pdbx_description
1 polymer ?
#
loop_
_entity_poly.entity_id
_entity_poly.type
_entity_poly.pdbx_seq_one_letter_code
_entity_poly.pdbx_strand_id
1 'polypeptide(L)'
;MKRLVILFAAMLCVATAFAQKFSYRFNHTPLADALVQIAGQHPDTHINFIYNELDKYPVTATIHTNDAYDMLKQLIGLNPVSVISSGGKYYVEALQHGKFSYRGRVLDEEHQPAPGTTILLLAPKDSTVITYGVADNAGRFTIPCDSRNVIAKLSCVGYKTTYRRLTDFNVGDIIMPVNAVALQQVKVEGQIASAYSDRTVYLPSQRQKNAAQNAIGLLRHMAIPQIKINPIDNSVTDNTGEGVSLFFNYMPASKEDIEGLRTTDVRKVEYLEFPADPRFRGAQRVINFIIQEYEYGGYTKVTADEDFLIGLSSNANIFSKFAYKKMTYDLYVAANNLNSHHSGYDVDGNYTLKDSEGKAITLSRNETTDYAHSKQNQYPVTFRASYNTEKVQISNTLGYSHSANPIQEQNGSLTYSPSVEQDYSYSRSNPSHSNSLSYQGNYFFVLPKDYSVNINPQFSYSHNNNSLTYTTSLTEPIIRDARENAYYYRVNAHFNKRFAQKHTLMLGIYTGNTINRLQYMGNAFYSDRFSNPFVSGELGYQAQIQKFSLYADAGMLWERTSINTIRKDDVYPYVHFNIRYTPNNKNTFSAYFQFANNTPGIDQKASDLLRDNEVMYITGNPSLDNSRHITFNVNYTWLPSNVFNMSAYGRYFELFDRFITAYEPFDNGRALLRTYINDGNYVQSEIGIAATLNLFNKSLQLYVSPNQKFYRSTGVFDKSFYPFQITAQATYYLKQWYFQAYYQSHQKMMFTGSPTTYRSRDFYALSAGWSNSEWNISLTAYNIFNSNWDTSDRYIQSPLYTEHRTTYGTNSHASLNLSVTYTFGYGKKVQRGNEVGKQSGVSSAIMK
;
A
#
# COMPACT_ATOMS: atom_id res chain seq x y z
N MET A 1 -15.21 -32.35 -8.61
CA MET A 1 -13.76 -32.30 -8.41
C MET A 1 -12.92 -32.99 -9.51
N LYS A 2 -13.18 -34.26 -9.93
CA LYS A 2 -12.37 -34.89 -10.99
C LYS A 2 -12.37 -34.19 -12.37
N ARG A 3 -13.45 -33.51 -12.77
CA ARG A 3 -13.51 -32.76 -14.04
C ARG A 3 -12.80 -31.42 -14.05
N LEU A 4 -12.63 -30.79 -12.86
CA LEU A 4 -11.89 -29.53 -12.73
C LEU A 4 -10.35 -29.75 -12.75
N VAL A 5 -9.91 -30.88 -12.23
CA VAL A 5 -8.48 -31.27 -12.24
C VAL A 5 -8.02 -31.62 -13.66
N ILE A 6 -8.90 -32.20 -14.48
CA ILE A 6 -8.60 -32.55 -15.90
C ILE A 6 -8.52 -31.25 -16.75
N LEU A 7 -9.34 -30.24 -16.48
CA LEU A 7 -9.25 -28.95 -17.17
C LEU A 7 -7.97 -28.18 -16.80
N PHE A 8 -7.53 -28.28 -15.57
CA PHE A 8 -6.27 -27.65 -15.10
C PHE A 8 -5.03 -28.40 -15.66
N ALA A 9 -5.08 -29.71 -15.75
CA ALA A 9 -4.02 -30.52 -16.41
C ALA A 9 -3.96 -30.29 -17.92
N ALA A 10 -5.10 -30.09 -18.59
CA ALA A 10 -5.15 -29.75 -20.02
C ALA A 10 -4.61 -28.35 -20.34
N MET A 11 -4.75 -27.37 -19.40
CA MET A 11 -4.12 -26.05 -19.54
C MET A 11 -2.61 -26.06 -19.33
N LEU A 12 -2.07 -27.01 -18.58
CA LEU A 12 -0.61 -27.15 -18.40
C LEU A 12 0.10 -27.82 -19.57
N CYS A 13 -0.61 -28.57 -20.42
CA CYS A 13 -0.04 -29.28 -21.58
C CYS A 13 0.09 -28.45 -22.87
N VAL A 14 -0.40 -27.21 -22.90
CA VAL A 14 -0.29 -26.31 -24.08
C VAL A 14 0.99 -25.45 -24.07
N ALA A 15 1.84 -25.57 -23.06
CA ALA A 15 3.14 -24.88 -22.99
C ALA A 15 4.29 -25.70 -23.62
N THR A 16 4.07 -26.33 -24.80
CA THR A 16 5.14 -27.03 -25.49
C THR A 16 5.50 -26.35 -26.80
N ALA A 17 6.77 -25.94 -26.83
CA ALA A 17 7.61 -25.77 -28.02
C ALA A 17 7.13 -24.76 -29.07
N PHE A 18 7.32 -23.49 -28.82
CA PHE A 18 7.63 -22.55 -29.90
C PHE A 18 9.10 -22.78 -30.30
N ALA A 19 9.33 -23.58 -31.35
CA ALA A 19 10.61 -23.63 -32.05
C ALA A 19 10.95 -22.18 -32.47
N GLN A 20 12.11 -21.69 -32.11
CA GLN A 20 12.55 -20.35 -32.50
C GLN A 20 12.66 -20.30 -34.04
N LYS A 21 12.00 -19.32 -34.65
CA LYS A 21 11.90 -19.18 -36.11
C LYS A 21 13.29 -18.93 -36.73
N PHE A 22 14.17 -18.21 -36.01
CA PHE A 22 15.53 -17.88 -36.47
C PHE A 22 16.52 -18.46 -35.48
N SER A 23 17.36 -19.42 -35.95
CA SER A 23 18.40 -20.03 -35.16
C SER A 23 19.65 -20.17 -36.04
N TYR A 24 20.66 -19.31 -35.80
CA TYR A 24 21.89 -19.22 -36.61
C TYR A 24 23.12 -19.12 -35.72
N ARG A 25 24.22 -19.62 -36.26
CA ARG A 25 25.56 -19.43 -35.68
C ARG A 25 26.52 -19.03 -36.78
N PHE A 26 27.05 -17.83 -36.70
CA PHE A 26 28.06 -17.29 -37.60
C PHE A 26 29.41 -17.15 -36.86
N ASN A 27 30.48 -17.43 -37.51
CA ASN A 27 31.82 -17.29 -36.96
C ASN A 27 32.72 -16.62 -37.98
N HIS A 28 33.02 -15.32 -37.78
CA HIS A 28 33.83 -14.49 -38.67
C HIS A 28 33.33 -14.51 -40.13
N THR A 29 32.04 -14.59 -40.31
CA THR A 29 31.40 -14.63 -41.64
C THR A 29 31.18 -13.19 -42.12
N PRO A 30 31.45 -12.85 -43.40
CA PRO A 30 31.08 -11.53 -43.92
C PRO A 30 29.56 -11.27 -43.72
N LEU A 31 29.20 -10.08 -43.30
CA LEU A 31 27.77 -9.74 -43.02
C LEU A 31 26.92 -9.92 -44.28
N ALA A 32 27.41 -9.55 -45.44
CA ALA A 32 26.72 -9.78 -46.71
C ALA A 32 26.39 -11.26 -46.94
N ASP A 33 27.36 -12.19 -46.71
CA ASP A 33 27.16 -13.61 -46.86
C ASP A 33 26.13 -14.15 -45.84
N ALA A 34 26.22 -13.70 -44.58
CA ALA A 34 25.27 -14.06 -43.55
C ALA A 34 23.84 -13.60 -43.90
N LEU A 35 23.68 -12.41 -44.45
CA LEU A 35 22.41 -11.88 -44.92
C LEU A 35 21.87 -12.65 -46.12
N VAL A 36 22.73 -13.06 -47.09
CA VAL A 36 22.35 -13.92 -48.23
C VAL A 36 21.82 -15.25 -47.73
N GLN A 37 22.53 -15.86 -46.74
CA GLN A 37 22.09 -17.15 -46.16
C GLN A 37 20.73 -17.02 -45.47
N ILE A 38 20.50 -15.97 -44.69
CA ILE A 38 19.26 -15.75 -43.98
C ILE A 38 18.13 -15.47 -44.97
N ALA A 39 18.34 -14.56 -45.93
CA ALA A 39 17.33 -14.19 -46.95
C ALA A 39 16.95 -15.41 -47.82
N GLY A 40 17.91 -16.31 -48.13
CA GLY A 40 17.64 -17.53 -48.87
C GLY A 40 16.82 -18.56 -48.10
N GLN A 41 16.96 -18.62 -46.78
CA GLN A 41 16.19 -19.54 -45.91
C GLN A 41 14.83 -18.94 -45.47
N HIS A 42 14.71 -17.63 -45.48
CA HIS A 42 13.48 -16.90 -45.07
C HIS A 42 13.15 -15.81 -46.09
N PRO A 43 12.70 -16.15 -47.29
CA PRO A 43 12.39 -15.16 -48.34
C PRO A 43 11.25 -14.17 -47.94
N ASP A 44 10.38 -14.56 -47.03
CA ASP A 44 9.26 -13.71 -46.54
C ASP A 44 9.74 -12.58 -45.64
N THR A 45 11.01 -12.54 -45.21
CA THR A 45 11.56 -11.46 -44.37
C THR A 45 11.93 -10.22 -45.15
N HIS A 46 11.97 -10.29 -46.51
CA HIS A 46 12.24 -9.14 -47.40
C HIS A 46 13.41 -8.28 -46.96
N ILE A 47 14.61 -8.86 -46.81
CA ILE A 47 15.83 -8.15 -46.39
C ILE A 47 16.48 -7.56 -47.65
N ASN A 48 16.74 -6.26 -47.65
CA ASN A 48 17.37 -5.48 -48.72
C ASN A 48 18.70 -4.95 -48.24
N PHE A 49 19.77 -5.14 -49.00
CA PHE A 49 21.12 -4.66 -48.69
C PHE A 49 21.98 -4.57 -49.95
N ILE A 50 23.06 -3.79 -49.87
CA ILE A 50 24.08 -3.70 -50.94
C ILE A 50 25.26 -4.59 -50.53
N TYR A 51 25.47 -5.68 -51.30
CA TYR A 51 26.44 -6.72 -50.97
C TYR A 51 27.84 -6.13 -50.75
N ASN A 52 28.39 -5.37 -51.72
CA ASN A 52 29.74 -4.81 -51.70
C ASN A 52 30.00 -3.77 -50.61
N GLU A 53 28.99 -3.30 -49.96
CA GLU A 53 29.10 -2.37 -48.82
C GLU A 53 29.21 -3.13 -47.49
N LEU A 54 28.59 -4.31 -47.41
CA LEU A 54 28.50 -5.10 -46.19
C LEU A 54 29.47 -6.30 -46.12
N ASP A 55 30.12 -6.69 -47.21
CA ASP A 55 31.12 -7.77 -47.29
C ASP A 55 32.34 -7.52 -46.39
N LYS A 56 32.59 -6.26 -46.05
CA LYS A 56 33.74 -5.80 -45.26
C LYS A 56 33.55 -5.98 -43.73
N TYR A 57 32.36 -6.25 -43.29
CA TYR A 57 32.00 -6.38 -41.88
C TYR A 57 31.86 -7.85 -41.47
N PRO A 58 32.85 -8.44 -40.79
CA PRO A 58 32.75 -9.81 -40.31
C PRO A 58 31.82 -9.87 -39.09
N VAL A 59 30.96 -10.87 -39.05
CA VAL A 59 30.04 -11.11 -37.92
C VAL A 59 30.36 -12.44 -37.24
N THR A 60 30.34 -12.42 -35.92
CA THR A 60 30.38 -13.60 -35.07
C THR A 60 29.17 -13.51 -34.11
N ALA A 61 28.13 -14.28 -34.39
CA ALA A 61 26.89 -14.20 -33.65
C ALA A 61 26.25 -15.58 -33.50
N THR A 62 25.62 -15.81 -32.34
CA THR A 62 24.68 -16.93 -32.12
C THR A 62 23.32 -16.32 -31.88
N ILE A 63 22.39 -16.62 -32.78
CA ILE A 63 21.07 -15.98 -32.86
C ILE A 63 20.00 -17.01 -32.54
N HIS A 64 19.10 -16.68 -31.63
CA HIS A 64 17.96 -17.48 -31.29
C HIS A 64 16.77 -16.56 -31.01
N THR A 65 15.91 -16.30 -31.99
CA THR A 65 14.77 -15.39 -31.86
C THR A 65 13.60 -15.75 -32.79
N ASN A 66 12.44 -15.23 -32.53
CA ASN A 66 11.25 -15.35 -33.38
C ASN A 66 10.93 -14.09 -34.18
N ASP A 67 11.67 -12.99 -33.90
CA ASP A 67 11.47 -11.70 -34.55
C ASP A 67 12.60 -11.39 -35.53
N ALA A 68 12.22 -11.01 -36.77
CA ALA A 68 13.18 -10.75 -37.82
C ALA A 68 14.02 -9.48 -37.60
N TYR A 69 13.46 -8.45 -36.99
CA TYR A 69 14.19 -7.23 -36.65
C TYR A 69 15.22 -7.49 -35.54
N ASP A 70 14.82 -8.24 -34.53
CA ASP A 70 15.71 -8.64 -33.44
C ASP A 70 16.84 -9.56 -33.95
N MET A 71 16.55 -10.46 -34.85
CA MET A 71 17.53 -11.30 -35.53
C MET A 71 18.58 -10.46 -36.27
N LEU A 72 18.17 -9.47 -37.05
CA LEU A 72 19.07 -8.58 -37.75
C LEU A 72 19.91 -7.72 -36.80
N LYS A 73 19.30 -7.25 -35.69
CA LYS A 73 20.02 -6.50 -34.63
C LYS A 73 21.08 -7.35 -33.95
N GLN A 74 20.79 -8.60 -33.66
CA GLN A 74 21.77 -9.53 -33.10
C GLN A 74 22.88 -9.86 -34.11
N LEU A 75 22.54 -9.97 -35.40
CA LEU A 75 23.47 -10.26 -36.46
C LEU A 75 24.49 -9.12 -36.67
N ILE A 76 24.04 -7.88 -36.80
CA ILE A 76 24.93 -6.74 -37.04
C ILE A 76 25.85 -6.46 -35.83
N GLY A 77 25.41 -6.81 -34.60
CA GLY A 77 26.19 -6.63 -33.39
C GLY A 77 26.66 -5.19 -33.19
N LEU A 78 27.98 -5.01 -33.02
CA LEU A 78 28.62 -3.69 -32.83
C LEU A 78 29.19 -3.10 -34.15
N ASN A 79 28.95 -3.72 -35.30
CA ASN A 79 29.36 -3.15 -36.56
C ASN A 79 28.60 -1.83 -36.85
N PRO A 80 29.27 -0.83 -37.48
CA PRO A 80 28.61 0.43 -37.82
C PRO A 80 27.68 0.26 -39.05
N VAL A 81 26.57 -0.45 -38.79
CA VAL A 81 25.56 -0.83 -39.77
C VAL A 81 24.17 -0.51 -39.14
N SER A 82 23.30 0.06 -39.95
CA SER A 82 21.90 0.33 -39.51
C SER A 82 20.94 -0.74 -40.03
N VAL A 83 19.86 -0.99 -39.29
CA VAL A 83 18.71 -1.77 -39.72
C VAL A 83 17.50 -0.88 -39.65
N ILE A 84 16.88 -0.62 -40.78
CA ILE A 84 15.67 0.19 -40.91
C ILE A 84 14.51 -0.75 -41.32
N SER A 85 13.38 -0.68 -40.59
CA SER A 85 12.15 -1.41 -40.93
C SER A 85 11.14 -0.43 -41.50
N SER A 86 10.69 -0.65 -42.73
CA SER A 86 9.70 0.20 -43.40
C SER A 86 8.82 -0.64 -44.35
N GLY A 87 7.49 -0.53 -44.18
CA GLY A 87 6.53 -1.19 -45.07
C GLY A 87 6.63 -2.73 -45.09
N GLY A 88 7.04 -3.37 -43.97
CA GLY A 88 7.23 -4.81 -43.88
C GLY A 88 8.52 -5.34 -44.50
N LYS A 89 9.42 -4.42 -44.90
CA LYS A 89 10.77 -4.74 -45.46
C LYS A 89 11.86 -4.25 -44.52
N TYR A 90 13.00 -4.92 -44.54
CA TYR A 90 14.19 -4.53 -43.77
C TYR A 90 15.26 -4.03 -44.73
N TYR A 91 15.90 -2.90 -44.38
CA TYR A 91 17.00 -2.31 -45.09
C TYR A 91 18.21 -2.34 -44.17
N VAL A 92 19.30 -3.01 -44.63
CA VAL A 92 20.54 -3.11 -43.87
C VAL A 92 21.61 -2.30 -44.64
N GLU A 93 22.07 -1.19 -44.02
CA GLU A 93 22.94 -0.20 -44.69
C GLU A 93 24.16 0.10 -43.82
N ALA A 94 25.33 0.22 -44.47
CA ALA A 94 26.54 0.67 -43.81
C ALA A 94 26.42 2.14 -43.41
N LEU A 95 26.73 2.43 -42.15
CA LEU A 95 26.75 3.83 -41.64
C LEU A 95 28.08 4.54 -41.99
N GLN A 96 29.10 3.78 -42.39
CA GLN A 96 30.44 4.28 -42.69
C GLN A 96 30.95 3.74 -44.04
N HIS A 97 31.48 4.63 -44.83
CA HIS A 97 32.10 4.32 -46.13
C HIS A 97 33.55 4.73 -46.12
N GLY A 98 34.40 4.04 -46.83
CA GLY A 98 35.82 4.39 -46.97
C GLY A 98 36.52 3.58 -48.03
N LYS A 99 37.51 4.22 -48.72
CA LYS A 99 38.32 3.59 -49.79
C LYS A 99 39.23 2.50 -49.25
N PHE A 100 39.56 2.55 -47.96
CA PHE A 100 40.45 1.64 -47.26
C PHE A 100 39.78 1.05 -46.04
N SER A 101 40.29 -0.08 -45.52
CA SER A 101 39.78 -0.67 -44.28
C SER A 101 40.93 -1.02 -43.34
N TYR A 102 41.04 -0.38 -42.18
CA TYR A 102 41.97 -0.76 -41.14
C TYR A 102 41.45 -1.97 -40.38
N ARG A 103 42.27 -3.04 -40.32
CA ARG A 103 41.91 -4.31 -39.66
C ARG A 103 42.99 -4.67 -38.64
N GLY A 104 42.57 -5.10 -37.46
CA GLY A 104 43.49 -5.49 -36.40
C GLY A 104 42.77 -6.19 -35.25
N ARG A 105 43.51 -6.44 -34.21
CA ARG A 105 43.01 -7.03 -32.98
C ARG A 105 43.53 -6.27 -31.76
N VAL A 106 42.68 -6.06 -30.78
CA VAL A 106 43.00 -5.42 -29.49
C VAL A 106 43.10 -6.50 -28.43
N LEU A 107 44.27 -6.55 -27.77
CA LEU A 107 44.57 -7.50 -26.70
C LEU A 107 45.00 -6.73 -25.43
N ASP A 108 44.94 -7.40 -24.29
CA ASP A 108 45.59 -6.95 -23.06
C ASP A 108 47.07 -7.39 -22.97
N GLU A 109 47.73 -7.07 -21.85
CA GLU A 109 49.11 -7.42 -21.57
C GLU A 109 49.30 -8.94 -21.43
N GLU A 110 48.25 -9.70 -21.15
CA GLU A 110 48.25 -11.18 -21.07
C GLU A 110 47.85 -11.83 -22.41
N HIS A 111 47.80 -11.03 -23.50
CA HIS A 111 47.39 -11.45 -24.85
C HIS A 111 45.97 -12.00 -24.93
N GLN A 112 45.08 -11.62 -23.96
CA GLN A 112 43.65 -11.94 -24.04
C GLN A 112 42.92 -10.86 -24.84
N PRO A 113 41.82 -11.20 -25.55
CA PRO A 113 41.01 -10.23 -26.28
C PRO A 113 40.46 -9.14 -25.36
N ALA A 114 40.51 -7.88 -25.80
CA ALA A 114 39.86 -6.74 -25.13
C ALA A 114 38.57 -6.35 -25.87
N PRO A 115 37.43 -7.08 -25.65
CA PRO A 115 36.17 -6.83 -26.34
C PRO A 115 35.55 -5.50 -25.96
N GLY A 116 34.81 -4.89 -26.88
CA GLY A 116 34.13 -3.62 -26.63
C GLY A 116 35.05 -2.41 -26.63
N THR A 117 36.36 -2.57 -26.96
CA THR A 117 37.27 -1.43 -27.11
C THR A 117 36.78 -0.53 -28.22
N THR A 118 36.59 0.73 -27.91
CA THR A 118 36.28 1.79 -28.87
C THR A 118 37.58 2.28 -29.52
N ILE A 119 37.65 2.25 -30.86
CA ILE A 119 38.77 2.71 -31.65
C ILE A 119 38.34 3.94 -32.46
N LEU A 120 38.90 5.11 -32.16
CA LEU A 120 38.69 6.34 -32.94
C LEU A 120 39.88 6.51 -33.88
N LEU A 121 39.61 6.69 -35.16
CA LEU A 121 40.66 7.06 -36.14
C LEU A 121 40.67 8.57 -36.27
N LEU A 122 41.80 9.18 -35.90
CA LEU A 122 42.00 10.63 -35.83
C LEU A 122 42.93 11.12 -36.94
N ALA A 123 42.66 12.33 -37.42
CA ALA A 123 43.57 13.01 -38.35
C ALA A 123 44.89 13.40 -37.64
N PRO A 124 46.09 13.08 -38.23
CA PRO A 124 47.36 13.36 -37.58
C PRO A 124 47.65 14.86 -37.37
N LYS A 125 46.96 15.74 -38.11
CA LYS A 125 47.26 17.19 -38.12
C LYS A 125 46.59 17.93 -36.95
N ASP A 126 45.39 17.57 -36.58
CA ASP A 126 44.54 18.30 -35.64
C ASP A 126 43.77 17.42 -34.66
N SER A 127 43.97 16.07 -34.72
CA SER A 127 43.28 15.06 -33.91
C SER A 127 41.77 15.06 -34.05
N THR A 128 41.23 15.59 -35.16
CA THR A 128 39.79 15.46 -35.43
C THR A 128 39.43 14.02 -35.72
N VAL A 129 38.22 13.59 -35.27
CA VAL A 129 37.76 12.22 -35.50
C VAL A 129 37.37 12.07 -36.97
N ILE A 130 37.99 11.14 -37.70
CA ILE A 130 37.67 10.81 -39.08
C ILE A 130 36.56 9.74 -39.10
N THR A 131 36.74 8.66 -38.34
CA THR A 131 35.80 7.53 -38.24
C THR A 131 36.06 6.74 -36.96
N TYR A 132 35.25 5.73 -36.66
CA TYR A 132 35.41 4.91 -35.45
C TYR A 132 34.99 3.48 -35.69
N GLY A 133 35.35 2.59 -34.77
CA GLY A 133 34.88 1.22 -34.70
C GLY A 133 34.93 0.68 -33.27
N VAL A 134 34.41 -0.51 -33.10
CA VAL A 134 34.41 -1.20 -31.79
C VAL A 134 34.92 -2.64 -32.02
N ALA A 135 35.81 -3.09 -31.14
CA ALA A 135 36.31 -4.44 -31.19
C ALA A 135 35.24 -5.48 -30.80
N ASP A 136 35.19 -6.59 -31.56
CA ASP A 136 34.28 -7.71 -31.31
C ASP A 136 34.69 -8.53 -30.06
N ASN A 137 33.94 -9.62 -29.76
CA ASN A 137 34.23 -10.48 -28.61
C ASN A 137 35.61 -11.22 -28.71
N ALA A 138 36.21 -11.27 -29.88
CA ALA A 138 37.57 -11.79 -30.10
C ALA A 138 38.62 -10.67 -30.15
N GLY A 139 38.27 -9.42 -29.81
CA GLY A 139 39.13 -8.25 -29.86
C GLY A 139 39.38 -7.73 -31.27
N ARG A 140 38.78 -8.24 -32.34
CA ARG A 140 39.01 -7.86 -33.72
C ARG A 140 38.16 -6.64 -34.10
N PHE A 141 38.76 -5.78 -34.97
CA PHE A 141 38.07 -4.64 -35.52
C PHE A 141 38.34 -4.50 -37.02
N THR A 142 37.37 -3.90 -37.73
CA THR A 142 37.48 -3.50 -39.14
C THR A 142 36.83 -2.15 -39.27
N ILE A 143 37.59 -1.11 -39.67
CA ILE A 143 37.12 0.26 -39.70
C ILE A 143 37.35 0.86 -41.08
N PRO A 144 36.28 1.17 -41.86
CA PRO A 144 36.42 1.88 -43.14
C PRO A 144 36.96 3.31 -42.94
N CYS A 145 37.87 3.75 -43.81
CA CYS A 145 38.45 5.08 -43.73
C CYS A 145 38.93 5.57 -45.09
N ASP A 146 38.85 6.86 -45.36
CA ASP A 146 39.36 7.47 -46.60
C ASP A 146 40.80 7.95 -46.51
N SER A 147 41.41 7.92 -45.33
CA SER A 147 42.76 8.39 -45.07
C SER A 147 43.74 7.23 -44.89
N ARG A 148 44.95 7.36 -45.48
CA ARG A 148 46.02 6.36 -45.38
C ARG A 148 46.89 6.51 -44.13
N ASN A 149 46.93 7.67 -43.50
CA ASN A 149 47.67 7.93 -42.29
C ASN A 149 46.70 8.43 -41.22
N VAL A 150 46.55 7.69 -40.13
CA VAL A 150 45.66 8.04 -39.06
C VAL A 150 46.28 7.72 -37.68
N ILE A 151 45.80 8.34 -36.65
CA ILE A 151 46.14 7.97 -35.27
C ILE A 151 44.94 7.21 -34.70
N ALA A 152 45.11 5.97 -34.35
CA ALA A 152 44.09 5.22 -33.60
C ALA A 152 44.21 5.58 -32.13
N LYS A 153 43.08 6.04 -31.56
CA LYS A 153 42.88 6.20 -30.11
C LYS A 153 41.98 5.07 -29.63
N LEU A 154 42.52 4.21 -28.79
CA LEU A 154 41.82 3.05 -28.24
C LEU A 154 41.43 3.34 -26.80
N SER A 155 40.18 3.11 -26.46
CA SER A 155 39.63 3.29 -25.09
C SER A 155 38.74 2.13 -24.73
N CYS A 156 38.95 1.53 -23.57
CA CYS A 156 38.11 0.49 -22.98
C CYS A 156 38.14 0.62 -21.46
N VAL A 157 37.01 0.26 -20.81
CA VAL A 157 36.92 0.27 -19.35
C VAL A 157 37.89 -0.74 -18.76
N GLY A 158 38.71 -0.31 -17.80
CA GLY A 158 39.74 -1.15 -17.18
C GLY A 158 41.13 -1.09 -17.86
N TYR A 159 41.26 -0.38 -18.97
CA TYR A 159 42.51 -0.23 -19.70
C TYR A 159 42.97 1.22 -19.82
N LYS A 160 44.27 1.45 -19.95
CA LYS A 160 44.82 2.79 -20.24
C LYS A 160 44.50 3.16 -21.67
N THR A 161 44.02 4.39 -21.91
CA THR A 161 43.81 4.90 -23.26
C THR A 161 45.12 4.86 -24.02
N THR A 162 45.14 4.16 -25.15
CA THR A 162 46.31 3.91 -25.96
C THR A 162 46.20 4.65 -27.30
N TYR A 163 47.29 5.24 -27.76
CA TYR A 163 47.37 5.89 -29.07
C TYR A 163 48.38 5.18 -29.93
N ARG A 164 48.03 4.85 -31.18
CA ARG A 164 48.95 4.23 -32.15
C ARG A 164 48.78 4.89 -33.51
N ARG A 165 49.89 5.28 -34.11
CA ARG A 165 49.89 5.75 -35.48
C ARG A 165 49.78 4.57 -36.43
N LEU A 166 48.86 4.60 -37.37
CA LEU A 166 48.56 3.57 -38.33
C LEU A 166 48.98 4.05 -39.72
N THR A 167 49.88 3.33 -40.32
CA THR A 167 50.41 3.55 -41.70
C THR A 167 49.98 2.42 -42.63
N ASP A 168 49.74 1.23 -42.05
CA ASP A 168 49.31 0.02 -42.76
C ASP A 168 47.83 -0.31 -42.43
N PHE A 169 47.12 -0.89 -43.43
CA PHE A 169 45.71 -1.28 -43.27
C PHE A 169 45.57 -2.56 -42.47
N ASN A 170 46.58 -3.48 -42.52
CA ASN A 170 46.63 -4.62 -41.61
C ASN A 170 47.42 -4.22 -40.38
N VAL A 171 46.72 -3.77 -39.34
CA VAL A 171 47.30 -3.14 -38.15
C VAL A 171 47.98 -4.16 -37.23
N GLY A 172 47.60 -5.44 -37.33
CA GLY A 172 48.07 -6.50 -36.42
C GLY A 172 47.46 -6.36 -35.01
N ASP A 173 48.21 -6.86 -34.02
CA ASP A 173 47.75 -6.82 -32.61
C ASP A 173 48.15 -5.48 -31.97
N ILE A 174 47.19 -4.87 -31.24
CA ILE A 174 47.40 -3.67 -30.41
C ILE A 174 47.21 -4.07 -28.96
N ILE A 175 48.25 -3.93 -28.16
CA ILE A 175 48.22 -4.24 -26.73
C ILE A 175 47.79 -3.00 -25.96
N MET A 176 46.76 -3.13 -25.13
CA MET A 176 46.30 -2.11 -24.21
C MET A 176 46.75 -2.46 -22.79
N PRO A 177 47.57 -1.61 -22.15
CA PRO A 177 47.96 -1.84 -20.76
C PRO A 177 46.72 -1.77 -19.83
N VAL A 178 46.70 -2.67 -18.86
CA VAL A 178 45.67 -2.67 -17.83
C VAL A 178 45.82 -1.39 -17.00
N ASN A 179 44.73 -0.68 -16.78
CA ASN A 179 44.70 0.45 -15.86
C ASN A 179 44.53 -0.06 -14.43
N ALA A 180 45.64 -0.28 -13.71
CA ALA A 180 45.63 -0.70 -12.30
C ALA A 180 45.17 0.41 -11.33
N VAL A 181 44.63 1.52 -11.82
CA VAL A 181 43.83 2.39 -10.98
C VAL A 181 42.58 1.61 -10.65
N ALA A 182 42.56 0.97 -9.48
CA ALA A 182 41.32 0.59 -8.87
C ALA A 182 40.39 1.79 -9.05
N LEU A 183 39.36 1.64 -9.87
CA LEU A 183 38.25 2.57 -9.84
C LEU A 183 37.88 2.62 -8.36
N GLN A 184 38.27 3.74 -7.67
CA GLN A 184 37.58 4.05 -6.43
C GLN A 184 36.10 3.95 -6.83
N GLN A 185 35.48 2.89 -6.33
CA GLN A 185 34.05 2.72 -6.46
C GLN A 185 33.48 4.05 -5.96
N VAL A 186 33.17 4.97 -6.87
CA VAL A 186 32.35 6.11 -6.56
C VAL A 186 31.05 5.46 -6.19
N LYS A 187 30.97 5.10 -4.92
CA LYS A 187 29.75 4.66 -4.29
C LYS A 187 28.90 5.92 -4.25
N VAL A 188 28.21 6.18 -5.38
CA VAL A 188 27.12 7.15 -5.41
C VAL A 188 26.09 6.51 -4.51
N GLU A 189 26.19 6.77 -3.22
CA GLU A 189 25.12 6.48 -2.29
C GLU A 189 23.97 7.37 -2.70
N GLY A 190 23.08 6.84 -3.53
CA GLY A 190 21.82 7.50 -3.84
C GLY A 190 21.17 7.89 -2.52
N GLN A 191 20.69 9.12 -2.43
CA GLN A 191 20.00 9.61 -1.24
C GLN A 191 18.81 8.69 -0.97
N ILE A 192 18.72 8.08 0.24
CA ILE A 192 17.64 7.14 0.62
C ILE A 192 16.28 7.83 0.56
N ALA A 193 16.25 9.11 0.93
CA ALA A 193 15.05 9.93 0.94
C ALA A 193 15.35 11.30 0.34
N SER A 194 14.47 11.80 -0.50
CA SER A 194 14.58 13.10 -1.16
C SER A 194 13.22 13.78 -1.19
N ALA A 195 13.17 15.04 -0.74
CA ALA A 195 11.98 15.86 -0.81
C ALA A 195 11.90 16.62 -2.14
N TYR A 196 10.74 16.59 -2.75
CA TYR A 196 10.35 17.37 -3.93
C TYR A 196 9.15 18.26 -3.56
N SER A 197 8.83 19.22 -4.38
CA SER A 197 7.71 20.13 -4.12
C SER A 197 6.35 19.44 -4.01
N ASP A 198 6.17 18.29 -4.68
CA ASP A 198 4.92 17.53 -4.75
C ASP A 198 4.94 16.22 -3.96
N ARG A 199 6.13 15.70 -3.61
CA ARG A 199 6.29 14.40 -2.94
C ARG A 199 7.58 14.27 -2.16
N THR A 200 7.66 13.26 -1.32
CA THR A 200 8.91 12.74 -0.78
C THR A 200 9.15 11.34 -1.34
N VAL A 201 10.32 11.09 -1.91
CA VAL A 201 10.70 9.79 -2.51
C VAL A 201 11.62 9.06 -1.54
N TYR A 202 11.32 7.78 -1.29
CA TYR A 202 12.11 6.87 -0.47
C TYR A 202 12.59 5.69 -1.31
N LEU A 203 13.88 5.32 -1.18
CA LEU A 203 14.48 4.20 -1.88
C LEU A 203 14.71 3.04 -0.89
N PRO A 204 13.88 1.97 -0.92
CA PRO A 204 14.08 0.82 -0.05
C PRO A 204 15.36 0.07 -0.43
N SER A 205 16.17 -0.26 0.57
CA SER A 205 17.36 -1.09 0.39
C SER A 205 16.97 -2.54 0.05
N GLN A 206 17.87 -3.29 -0.58
CA GLN A 206 17.61 -4.70 -0.88
C GLN A 206 17.37 -5.52 0.39
N ARG A 207 18.03 -5.19 1.51
CA ARG A 207 17.82 -5.84 2.81
C ARG A 207 16.40 -5.63 3.33
N GLN A 208 15.88 -4.39 3.25
CA GLN A 208 14.50 -4.07 3.65
C GLN A 208 13.47 -4.79 2.76
N LYS A 209 13.71 -4.83 1.44
CA LYS A 209 12.84 -5.55 0.50
C LYS A 209 12.82 -7.06 0.75
N ASN A 210 13.96 -7.66 1.04
CA ASN A 210 14.05 -9.08 1.33
C ASN A 210 13.42 -9.42 2.68
N ALA A 211 13.62 -8.60 3.72
CA ALA A 211 13.05 -8.82 5.05
C ALA A 211 11.52 -8.70 5.08
N ALA A 212 10.95 -7.91 4.19
CA ALA A 212 9.52 -7.65 4.15
C ALA A 212 8.74 -8.76 3.43
N GLN A 213 7.63 -9.20 4.00
CA GLN A 213 6.75 -10.18 3.38
C GLN A 213 5.73 -9.54 2.42
N ASN A 214 5.26 -8.33 2.73
CA ASN A 214 4.23 -7.61 1.98
C ASN A 214 4.47 -6.09 2.00
N ALA A 215 3.53 -5.29 1.49
CA ALA A 215 3.68 -3.84 1.41
C ALA A 215 3.81 -3.19 2.80
N ILE A 216 3.00 -3.59 3.77
CA ILE A 216 3.04 -3.05 5.13
C ILE A 216 4.34 -3.43 5.83
N GLY A 217 4.78 -4.68 5.68
CA GLY A 217 6.08 -5.14 6.16
C GLY A 217 7.22 -4.29 5.59
N LEU A 218 7.16 -3.94 4.30
CA LEU A 218 8.17 -3.07 3.68
C LEU A 218 8.16 -1.68 4.30
N LEU A 219 6.99 -1.07 4.51
CA LEU A 219 6.91 0.24 5.17
C LEU A 219 7.46 0.21 6.60
N ARG A 220 7.22 -0.86 7.37
CA ARG A 220 7.80 -1.05 8.71
C ARG A 220 9.33 -1.11 8.67
N HIS A 221 9.87 -1.89 7.74
CA HIS A 221 11.32 -1.98 7.57
C HIS A 221 11.95 -0.69 7.03
N MET A 222 11.19 0.12 6.30
CA MET A 222 11.67 1.44 5.85
C MET A 222 11.67 2.49 6.96
N ALA A 223 10.82 2.35 7.98
CA ALA A 223 10.66 3.27 9.11
C ALA A 223 10.57 4.73 8.64
N ILE A 224 9.61 5.00 7.75
CA ILE A 224 9.38 6.34 7.17
C ILE A 224 8.89 7.27 8.28
N PRO A 225 9.58 8.41 8.56
CA PRO A 225 9.25 9.24 9.72
C PRO A 225 7.95 10.04 9.57
N GLN A 226 7.30 10.02 8.42
CA GLN A 226 6.04 10.73 8.13
C GLN A 226 4.79 9.89 8.38
N ILE A 227 4.94 8.59 8.66
CA ILE A 227 3.81 7.66 8.82
C ILE A 227 3.92 6.86 10.11
N LYS A 228 2.77 6.41 10.58
CA LYS A 228 2.62 5.45 11.67
C LYS A 228 1.93 4.19 11.13
N ILE A 229 2.36 3.04 11.60
CA ILE A 229 1.76 1.74 11.27
C ILE A 229 1.32 1.09 12.57
N ASN A 230 0.03 0.84 12.69
CA ASN A 230 -0.52 0.11 13.83
C ASN A 230 -0.05 -1.35 13.77
N PRO A 231 0.60 -1.87 14.82
CA PRO A 231 1.12 -3.24 14.83
C PRO A 231 0.01 -4.31 14.92
N ILE A 232 -1.19 -3.94 15.37
CA ILE A 232 -2.29 -4.87 15.61
C ILE A 232 -3.14 -5.07 14.34
N ASP A 233 -3.58 -3.98 13.71
CA ASP A 233 -4.49 -4.01 12.56
C ASP A 233 -3.82 -3.68 11.22
N ASN A 234 -2.51 -3.38 11.21
CA ASN A 234 -1.73 -2.99 10.04
C ASN A 234 -2.21 -1.70 9.35
N SER A 235 -3.05 -0.89 9.99
CA SER A 235 -3.48 0.39 9.44
C SER A 235 -2.31 1.37 9.31
N VAL A 236 -2.32 2.16 8.23
CA VAL A 236 -1.31 3.17 7.93
C VAL A 236 -1.95 4.54 8.04
N THR A 237 -1.38 5.38 8.90
CA THR A 237 -1.77 6.78 9.04
C THR A 237 -0.56 7.67 8.84
N ASP A 238 -0.79 8.95 8.58
CA ASP A 238 0.28 9.93 8.75
C ASP A 238 0.55 10.18 10.25
N ASN A 239 1.52 11.00 10.56
CA ASN A 239 1.88 11.29 11.95
C ASN A 239 0.76 11.97 12.74
N THR A 240 -0.18 12.62 12.06
CA THR A 240 -1.32 13.31 12.67
C THR A 240 -2.53 12.40 12.86
N GLY A 241 -2.45 11.15 12.41
CA GLY A 241 -3.50 10.14 12.54
C GLY A 241 -4.49 10.11 11.39
N GLU A 242 -4.26 10.88 10.31
CA GLU A 242 -5.08 10.82 9.10
C GLU A 242 -4.73 9.58 8.27
N GLY A 243 -5.74 8.92 7.72
CA GLY A 243 -5.57 7.72 6.92
C GLY A 243 -4.75 7.95 5.65
N VAL A 244 -3.83 7.04 5.35
CA VAL A 244 -3.00 7.06 4.14
C VAL A 244 -3.49 6.03 3.14
N SER A 245 -3.83 6.47 1.94
CA SER A 245 -4.23 5.61 0.83
C SER A 245 -3.01 5.00 0.14
N LEU A 246 -3.03 3.70 -0.07
CA LEU A 246 -1.93 2.98 -0.74
C LEU A 246 -2.23 2.82 -2.23
N PHE A 247 -1.20 3.02 -3.05
CA PHE A 247 -1.26 2.90 -4.50
C PHE A 247 -0.07 2.09 -5.03
N PHE A 248 -0.29 1.35 -6.12
CA PHE A 248 0.74 0.64 -6.87
C PHE A 248 0.74 1.15 -8.31
N ASN A 249 1.86 1.75 -8.75
CA ASN A 249 1.98 2.38 -10.08
C ASN A 249 0.78 3.28 -10.41
N TYR A 250 0.39 4.13 -9.45
CA TYR A 250 -0.77 5.07 -9.55
C TYR A 250 -2.15 4.42 -9.60
N MET A 251 -2.28 3.13 -9.34
CA MET A 251 -3.54 2.42 -9.17
C MET A 251 -3.82 2.23 -7.67
N PRO A 252 -5.04 2.45 -7.18
CA PRO A 252 -5.38 2.16 -5.79
C PRO A 252 -5.08 0.70 -5.45
N ALA A 253 -4.40 0.49 -4.34
CA ALA A 253 -4.11 -0.84 -3.84
C ALA A 253 -5.27 -1.34 -2.97
N SER A 254 -5.77 -2.53 -3.24
CA SER A 254 -6.70 -3.24 -2.36
C SER A 254 -5.94 -3.93 -1.21
N LYS A 255 -6.66 -4.47 -0.23
CA LYS A 255 -6.05 -5.26 0.86
C LYS A 255 -5.25 -6.44 0.28
N GLU A 256 -5.79 -7.08 -0.72
CA GLU A 256 -5.18 -8.23 -1.40
C GLU A 256 -3.89 -7.85 -2.13
N ASP A 257 -3.84 -6.67 -2.74
CA ASP A 257 -2.61 -6.13 -3.34
C ASP A 257 -1.52 -5.92 -2.30
N ILE A 258 -1.91 -5.36 -1.15
CA ILE A 258 -1.02 -5.09 -0.04
C ILE A 258 -0.40 -6.39 0.47
N GLU A 259 -1.22 -7.41 0.69
CA GLU A 259 -0.77 -8.74 1.13
C GLU A 259 0.01 -9.48 0.03
N GLY A 260 -0.44 -9.36 -1.21
CA GLY A 260 0.14 -10.04 -2.36
C GLY A 260 1.45 -9.45 -2.88
N LEU A 261 1.85 -8.23 -2.48
CA LEU A 261 3.01 -7.55 -3.04
C LEU A 261 4.29 -8.40 -2.94
N ARG A 262 4.97 -8.57 -4.07
CA ARG A 262 6.35 -9.04 -4.13
C ARG A 262 7.29 -7.86 -3.87
N THR A 263 7.80 -7.75 -2.66
CA THR A 263 8.56 -6.58 -2.18
C THR A 263 9.84 -6.33 -2.96
N THR A 264 10.47 -7.39 -3.50
CA THR A 264 11.68 -7.28 -4.36
C THR A 264 11.42 -6.54 -5.68
N ASP A 265 10.16 -6.45 -6.13
CA ASP A 265 9.79 -5.71 -7.34
C ASP A 265 9.61 -4.20 -7.08
N VAL A 266 9.62 -3.75 -5.81
CA VAL A 266 9.50 -2.33 -5.46
C VAL A 266 10.78 -1.59 -5.82
N ARG A 267 10.67 -0.55 -6.64
CA ARG A 267 11.79 0.33 -7.05
C ARG A 267 11.94 1.50 -6.10
N LYS A 268 10.84 2.18 -5.78
CA LYS A 268 10.77 3.32 -4.86
C LYS A 268 9.40 3.41 -4.23
N VAL A 269 9.32 4.13 -3.12
CA VAL A 269 8.09 4.47 -2.41
C VAL A 269 7.97 5.99 -2.40
N GLU A 270 6.83 6.51 -2.81
CA GLU A 270 6.53 7.94 -2.85
C GLU A 270 5.48 8.27 -1.78
N TYR A 271 5.76 9.24 -0.94
CA TYR A 271 4.79 9.84 -0.01
C TYR A 271 4.33 11.18 -0.57
N LEU A 272 3.02 11.35 -0.73
CA LEU A 272 2.42 12.54 -1.31
C LEU A 272 1.30 13.07 -0.40
N GLU A 273 1.25 14.39 -0.26
CA GLU A 273 0.17 15.12 0.40
C GLU A 273 -0.56 15.93 -0.67
N PHE A 274 -1.86 15.70 -0.82
CA PHE A 274 -2.72 16.31 -1.83
C PHE A 274 -2.11 16.28 -3.24
N PRO A 275 -1.90 15.06 -3.79
CA PRO A 275 -1.23 14.92 -5.08
C PRO A 275 -2.02 15.54 -6.23
N ALA A 276 -1.33 16.31 -7.09
CA ALA A 276 -1.90 16.95 -8.28
C ALA A 276 -2.24 15.98 -9.41
N ASP A 277 -1.69 14.78 -9.36
CA ASP A 277 -1.90 13.77 -10.37
C ASP A 277 -3.32 13.21 -10.24
N PRO A 278 -4.19 13.37 -11.26
CA PRO A 278 -5.58 12.94 -11.19
C PRO A 278 -5.75 11.43 -11.04
N ARG A 279 -4.69 10.62 -11.27
CA ARG A 279 -4.70 9.18 -11.03
C ARG A 279 -4.85 8.83 -9.54
N PHE A 280 -4.50 9.74 -8.64
CA PHE A 280 -4.71 9.54 -7.19
C PHE A 280 -6.14 9.86 -6.73
N ARG A 281 -7.01 10.34 -7.63
CA ARG A 281 -8.47 10.38 -7.45
C ARG A 281 -8.94 11.16 -6.22
N GLY A 282 -8.30 12.29 -5.94
CA GLY A 282 -8.63 13.12 -4.79
C GLY A 282 -8.19 12.55 -3.43
N ALA A 283 -7.38 11.49 -3.41
CA ALA A 283 -6.78 10.99 -2.17
C ALA A 283 -5.89 12.06 -1.55
N GLN A 284 -6.13 12.36 -0.27
CA GLN A 284 -5.44 13.46 0.42
C GLN A 284 -4.01 13.11 0.81
N ARG A 285 -3.79 11.87 1.28
CA ARG A 285 -2.48 11.34 1.65
C ARG A 285 -2.25 10.01 0.97
N VAL A 286 -1.12 9.88 0.32
CA VAL A 286 -0.84 8.74 -0.55
C VAL A 286 0.56 8.19 -0.29
N ILE A 287 0.64 6.88 -0.21
CA ILE A 287 1.86 6.12 -0.44
C ILE A 287 1.72 5.40 -1.77
N ASN A 288 2.58 5.74 -2.73
CA ASN A 288 2.61 5.12 -4.03
C ASN A 288 3.87 4.25 -4.18
N PHE A 289 3.69 2.95 -4.26
CA PHE A 289 4.77 2.01 -4.56
C PHE A 289 4.98 1.97 -6.07
N ILE A 290 6.15 2.37 -6.52
CA ILE A 290 6.57 2.17 -7.90
C ILE A 290 7.17 0.78 -8.00
N ILE A 291 6.42 -0.13 -8.61
CA ILE A 291 6.79 -1.54 -8.75
C ILE A 291 7.18 -1.87 -10.19
N GLN A 292 7.95 -2.92 -10.35
CA GLN A 292 8.32 -3.43 -11.67
C GLN A 292 7.10 -4.01 -12.38
N GLU A 293 6.92 -3.68 -13.65
CA GLU A 293 5.89 -4.23 -14.52
C GLU A 293 6.37 -5.51 -15.22
N TYR A 294 5.42 -6.40 -15.53
CA TYR A 294 5.65 -7.61 -16.32
C TYR A 294 5.06 -7.42 -17.72
N GLU A 295 5.81 -7.77 -18.73
CA GLU A 295 5.32 -7.83 -20.11
C GLU A 295 4.47 -9.09 -20.34
N TYR A 296 4.97 -10.22 -19.82
CA TYR A 296 4.32 -11.52 -19.87
C TYR A 296 4.74 -12.35 -18.64
N GLY A 297 3.78 -12.94 -17.96
CA GLY A 297 4.03 -13.76 -16.77
C GLY A 297 3.63 -13.05 -15.49
N GLY A 298 4.27 -13.36 -14.39
CA GLY A 298 3.93 -12.80 -13.08
C GLY A 298 4.54 -13.59 -11.95
N TYR A 299 3.76 -13.76 -10.89
CA TYR A 299 4.17 -14.56 -9.74
C TYR A 299 2.96 -15.07 -8.96
N THR A 300 3.19 -16.15 -8.22
CA THR A 300 2.27 -16.63 -7.19
C THR A 300 2.99 -16.63 -5.85
N LYS A 301 2.30 -16.15 -4.85
CA LYS A 301 2.76 -16.03 -3.46
C LYS A 301 1.82 -16.82 -2.57
N VAL A 302 2.38 -17.70 -1.76
CA VAL A 302 1.66 -18.46 -0.74
C VAL A 302 2.18 -18.03 0.62
N THR A 303 1.29 -17.66 1.53
CA THR A 303 1.64 -17.26 2.90
C THR A 303 0.85 -18.12 3.88
N ALA A 304 1.52 -18.56 4.94
CA ALA A 304 0.91 -19.23 6.08
C ALA A 304 1.48 -18.63 7.36
N ASP A 305 0.59 -18.22 8.25
CA ASP A 305 0.89 -17.65 9.55
C ASP A 305 0.21 -18.49 10.62
N GLU A 306 0.94 -18.84 11.68
CA GLU A 306 0.43 -19.61 12.82
C GLU A 306 0.84 -18.96 14.12
N ASP A 307 -0.12 -18.64 14.97
CA ASP A 307 0.11 -18.16 16.33
C ASP A 307 0.02 -19.29 17.33
N PHE A 308 1.07 -19.42 18.13
CA PHE A 308 1.18 -20.39 19.22
C PHE A 308 1.01 -19.70 20.58
N LEU A 309 0.66 -20.46 21.63
CA LEU A 309 0.52 -20.06 23.03
C LEU A 309 -0.78 -19.32 23.40
N ILE A 310 -1.56 -18.86 22.43
CA ILE A 310 -2.79 -18.08 22.67
C ILE A 310 -4.08 -18.77 22.23
N GLY A 311 -4.02 -20.03 21.86
CA GLY A 311 -5.02 -20.77 21.13
C GLY A 311 -4.53 -21.06 19.71
N LEU A 312 -5.41 -21.47 18.83
CA LEU A 312 -5.09 -21.70 17.43
C LEU A 312 -5.50 -20.47 16.63
N SER A 313 -4.53 -19.76 16.08
CA SER A 313 -4.79 -18.68 15.10
C SER A 313 -3.99 -18.94 13.84
N SER A 314 -4.69 -19.39 12.79
CA SER A 314 -4.09 -19.79 11.52
C SER A 314 -4.59 -18.87 10.40
N ASN A 315 -3.68 -18.28 9.66
CA ASN A 315 -3.98 -17.50 8.46
C ASN A 315 -3.21 -18.08 7.28
N ALA A 316 -3.91 -18.39 6.21
CA ALA A 316 -3.29 -18.84 4.97
C ALA A 316 -3.86 -18.08 3.79
N ASN A 317 -3.00 -17.66 2.86
CA ASN A 317 -3.45 -17.02 1.65
C ASN A 317 -2.63 -17.40 0.42
N ILE A 318 -3.26 -17.31 -0.73
CA ILE A 318 -2.66 -17.46 -2.04
C ILE A 318 -2.99 -16.21 -2.84
N PHE A 319 -1.97 -15.51 -3.28
CA PHE A 319 -2.10 -14.41 -4.24
C PHE A 319 -1.39 -14.80 -5.54
N SER A 320 -2.07 -14.67 -6.67
CA SER A 320 -1.51 -14.90 -7.99
C SER A 320 -1.74 -13.70 -8.89
N LYS A 321 -0.67 -13.19 -9.48
CA LYS A 321 -0.67 -12.11 -10.45
C LYS A 321 -0.18 -12.64 -11.81
N PHE A 322 -0.98 -12.44 -12.84
CA PHE A 322 -0.62 -12.76 -14.22
C PHE A 322 -0.78 -11.53 -15.11
N ALA A 323 0.30 -11.13 -15.77
CA ALA A 323 0.31 -10.05 -16.74
C ALA A 323 0.48 -10.60 -18.16
N TYR A 324 -0.28 -10.05 -19.10
CA TYR A 324 -0.16 -10.31 -20.52
C TYR A 324 -0.32 -9.00 -21.30
N LYS A 325 0.77 -8.51 -21.87
CA LYS A 325 0.83 -7.19 -22.52
C LYS A 325 0.39 -6.08 -21.55
N LYS A 326 -0.75 -5.43 -21.80
CA LYS A 326 -1.32 -4.33 -21.00
C LYS A 326 -2.39 -4.78 -20.01
N MET A 327 -2.74 -6.06 -20.01
CA MET A 327 -3.70 -6.65 -19.09
C MET A 327 -2.99 -7.30 -17.90
N THR A 328 -3.57 -7.16 -16.73
CA THR A 328 -3.14 -7.86 -15.51
C THR A 328 -4.35 -8.49 -14.85
N TYR A 329 -4.21 -9.73 -14.43
CA TYR A 329 -5.20 -10.49 -13.70
C TYR A 329 -4.63 -10.87 -12.34
N ASP A 330 -5.36 -10.57 -11.28
CA ASP A 330 -4.99 -10.90 -9.91
C ASP A 330 -6.08 -11.78 -9.30
N LEU A 331 -5.67 -12.83 -8.61
CA LEU A 331 -6.53 -13.70 -7.82
C LEU A 331 -5.98 -13.80 -6.39
N TYR A 332 -6.84 -13.56 -5.42
CA TYR A 332 -6.54 -13.73 -4.01
C TYR A 332 -7.57 -14.65 -3.37
N VAL A 333 -7.10 -15.61 -2.59
CA VAL A 333 -7.91 -16.53 -1.79
C VAL A 333 -7.26 -16.64 -0.41
N ALA A 334 -8.03 -16.50 0.66
CA ALA A 334 -7.50 -16.68 2.01
C ALA A 334 -8.46 -17.47 2.91
N ALA A 335 -7.88 -18.03 3.97
CA ALA A 335 -8.59 -18.64 5.09
C ALA A 335 -7.94 -18.11 6.37
N ASN A 336 -8.74 -17.41 7.19
CA ASN A 336 -8.32 -16.87 8.47
C ASN A 336 -9.19 -17.50 9.56
N ASN A 337 -8.55 -18.13 10.53
CA ASN A 337 -9.23 -18.81 11.61
C ASN A 337 -8.61 -18.39 12.95
N LEU A 338 -9.44 -18.03 13.90
CA LEU A 338 -9.05 -17.75 15.29
C LEU A 338 -9.92 -18.59 16.21
N ASN A 339 -9.30 -19.26 17.17
CA ASN A 339 -9.97 -19.98 18.24
C ASN A 339 -9.29 -19.63 19.57
N SER A 340 -9.97 -18.87 20.43
CA SER A 340 -9.41 -18.37 21.70
C SER A 340 -10.37 -18.64 22.85
N HIS A 341 -9.82 -19.12 23.96
CA HIS A 341 -10.54 -19.36 25.21
C HIS A 341 -10.35 -18.25 26.26
N HIS A 342 -9.75 -17.12 25.85
CA HIS A 342 -9.43 -16.00 26.74
C HIS A 342 -9.85 -14.66 26.14
N SER A 343 -11.02 -14.59 25.48
CA SER A 343 -11.54 -13.37 24.86
C SER A 343 -12.85 -12.97 25.52
N GLY A 344 -12.77 -12.17 26.58
CA GLY A 344 -13.91 -11.72 27.36
C GLY A 344 -13.65 -10.39 28.07
N TYR A 345 -14.46 -10.08 29.06
CA TYR A 345 -14.30 -8.86 29.85
C TYR A 345 -14.96 -8.98 31.22
N ASP A 346 -14.43 -8.27 32.19
CA ASP A 346 -15.10 -7.99 33.47
C ASP A 346 -15.67 -6.57 33.47
N VAL A 347 -16.75 -6.34 34.19
CA VAL A 347 -17.43 -5.04 34.30
C VAL A 347 -17.79 -4.73 35.74
N ASP A 348 -17.33 -3.59 36.22
CA ASP A 348 -17.78 -2.98 37.48
C ASP A 348 -18.61 -1.76 37.12
N GLY A 349 -19.95 -1.86 37.25
CA GLY A 349 -20.92 -0.82 36.90
C GLY A 349 -21.67 -0.26 38.10
N ASN A 350 -21.77 1.06 38.20
CA ASN A 350 -22.62 1.71 39.18
C ASN A 350 -23.76 2.43 38.49
N TYR A 351 -25.01 2.15 38.92
CA TYR A 351 -26.22 2.65 38.34
C TYR A 351 -26.97 3.51 39.40
N THR A 352 -27.28 4.74 39.08
CA THR A 352 -28.15 5.60 39.91
C THR A 352 -29.60 5.33 39.53
N LEU A 353 -30.31 4.60 40.39
CA LEU A 353 -31.68 4.15 40.16
C LEU A 353 -32.61 4.70 41.27
N LYS A 354 -33.87 4.35 41.20
CA LYS A 354 -34.86 4.54 42.28
C LYS A 354 -35.30 3.19 42.81
N ASP A 355 -35.43 3.10 44.14
CA ASP A 355 -36.02 1.94 44.81
C ASP A 355 -37.53 1.91 44.66
N SER A 356 -38.21 0.96 45.28
CA SER A 356 -39.68 0.80 45.27
C SER A 356 -40.43 1.97 45.88
N GLU A 357 -39.78 2.77 46.75
CA GLU A 357 -40.30 3.95 47.41
C GLU A 357 -40.03 5.25 46.64
N GLY A 358 -39.34 5.16 45.52
CA GLY A 358 -38.94 6.30 44.68
C GLY A 358 -37.70 7.06 45.16
N LYS A 359 -36.97 6.53 46.12
CA LYS A 359 -35.74 7.12 46.66
C LYS A 359 -34.55 6.74 45.76
N ALA A 360 -33.66 7.70 45.50
CA ALA A 360 -32.45 7.45 44.74
C ALA A 360 -31.48 6.48 45.48
N ILE A 361 -31.05 5.44 44.77
CA ILE A 361 -30.09 4.46 45.26
C ILE A 361 -28.96 4.31 44.20
N THR A 362 -27.77 3.96 44.65
CA THR A 362 -26.70 3.51 43.77
C THR A 362 -26.61 2.00 43.83
N LEU A 363 -26.92 1.35 42.70
CA LEU A 363 -26.78 -0.09 42.55
C LEU A 363 -25.40 -0.37 41.90
N SER A 364 -24.50 -1.03 42.59
CA SER A 364 -23.29 -1.60 42.03
C SER A 364 -23.61 -2.97 41.46
N ARG A 365 -23.25 -3.20 40.19
CA ARG A 365 -23.44 -4.47 39.48
C ARG A 365 -22.07 -4.87 38.89
N ASN A 366 -21.51 -5.94 39.40
CA ASN A 366 -20.23 -6.43 38.94
C ASN A 366 -20.39 -7.75 38.19
N GLU A 367 -19.84 -7.81 36.99
CA GLU A 367 -19.84 -8.97 36.09
C GLU A 367 -18.41 -9.51 36.01
N THR A 368 -18.18 -10.70 36.52
CA THR A 368 -16.89 -11.37 36.50
C THR A 368 -16.94 -12.57 35.56
N THR A 369 -15.98 -12.67 34.64
CA THR A 369 -15.91 -13.74 33.64
C THR A 369 -15.11 -14.91 34.16
N ASP A 370 -15.71 -16.09 34.24
CA ASP A 370 -15.06 -17.35 34.59
C ASP A 370 -14.60 -18.12 33.34
N TYR A 371 -15.34 -18.00 32.24
CA TYR A 371 -15.06 -18.67 30.98
C TYR A 371 -15.45 -17.79 29.79
N ALA A 372 -14.57 -17.69 28.81
CA ALA A 372 -14.88 -17.05 27.53
C ALA A 372 -14.26 -17.85 26.38
N HIS A 373 -15.06 -18.08 25.33
CA HIS A 373 -14.63 -18.77 24.12
C HIS A 373 -15.09 -18.00 22.88
N SER A 374 -14.16 -17.72 21.99
CA SER A 374 -14.41 -17.08 20.71
C SER A 374 -13.79 -17.88 19.57
N LYS A 375 -14.60 -18.19 18.56
CA LYS A 375 -14.13 -18.78 17.31
C LYS A 375 -14.56 -17.92 16.14
N GLN A 376 -13.58 -17.51 15.32
CA GLN A 376 -13.82 -16.66 14.14
C GLN A 376 -13.22 -17.32 12.91
N ASN A 377 -13.97 -17.31 11.81
CA ASN A 377 -13.56 -17.83 10.52
C ASN A 377 -13.86 -16.80 9.45
N GLN A 378 -12.91 -16.58 8.52
CA GLN A 378 -13.11 -15.68 7.38
C GLN A 378 -12.49 -16.26 6.12
N TYR A 379 -13.24 -16.29 5.02
CA TYR A 379 -12.86 -16.87 3.73
C TYR A 379 -13.09 -15.87 2.60
N PRO A 380 -12.18 -14.90 2.38
CA PRO A 380 -12.29 -13.96 1.27
C PRO A 380 -11.74 -14.55 -0.03
N VAL A 381 -12.41 -14.22 -1.14
CA VAL A 381 -11.97 -14.48 -2.51
C VAL A 381 -12.10 -13.19 -3.30
N THR A 382 -11.03 -12.73 -3.94
CA THR A 382 -11.04 -11.52 -4.75
C THR A 382 -10.40 -11.79 -6.12
N PHE A 383 -11.07 -11.35 -7.17
CA PHE A 383 -10.57 -11.37 -8.54
C PHE A 383 -10.54 -9.95 -9.11
N ARG A 384 -9.43 -9.58 -9.73
CA ARG A 384 -9.28 -8.30 -10.41
C ARG A 384 -8.73 -8.47 -11.82
N ALA A 385 -9.32 -7.73 -12.76
CA ALA A 385 -8.80 -7.55 -14.11
C ALA A 385 -8.49 -6.07 -14.35
N SER A 386 -7.27 -5.77 -14.77
CA SER A 386 -6.80 -4.40 -14.99
C SER A 386 -6.19 -4.24 -16.38
N TYR A 387 -6.48 -3.11 -17.03
CA TYR A 387 -5.84 -2.64 -18.25
C TYR A 387 -5.13 -1.32 -17.94
N ASN A 388 -3.83 -1.23 -18.23
CA ASN A 388 -3.04 -0.07 -17.87
C ASN A 388 -2.21 0.44 -19.05
N THR A 389 -2.42 1.72 -19.39
CA THR A 389 -1.62 2.51 -20.32
C THR A 389 -1.46 3.92 -19.78
N GLU A 390 -0.61 4.73 -20.41
CA GLU A 390 -0.43 6.14 -20.04
C GLU A 390 -1.73 6.97 -20.13
N LYS A 391 -2.63 6.63 -21.05
CA LYS A 391 -3.87 7.40 -21.32
C LYS A 391 -5.12 6.76 -20.74
N VAL A 392 -5.11 5.46 -20.52
CA VAL A 392 -6.28 4.69 -20.08
C VAL A 392 -5.88 3.73 -19.01
N GLN A 393 -6.51 3.82 -17.84
CA GLN A 393 -6.39 2.85 -16.76
C GLN A 393 -7.79 2.35 -16.40
N ILE A 394 -8.01 1.06 -16.49
CA ILE A 394 -9.27 0.41 -16.15
C ILE A 394 -8.97 -0.72 -15.20
N SER A 395 -9.71 -0.80 -14.11
CA SER A 395 -9.63 -1.92 -13.18
C SER A 395 -11.03 -2.28 -12.71
N ASN A 396 -11.34 -3.58 -12.73
CA ASN A 396 -12.56 -4.15 -12.21
C ASN A 396 -12.19 -5.19 -11.16
N THR A 397 -12.69 -5.02 -9.96
CA THR A 397 -12.46 -5.92 -8.81
C THR A 397 -13.79 -6.48 -8.36
N LEU A 398 -13.87 -7.80 -8.25
CA LEU A 398 -14.98 -8.55 -7.67
C LEU A 398 -14.47 -9.25 -6.41
N GLY A 399 -15.19 -9.09 -5.31
CA GLY A 399 -14.87 -9.71 -4.02
C GLY A 399 -16.06 -10.47 -3.46
N TYR A 400 -15.81 -11.64 -2.91
CA TYR A 400 -16.74 -12.37 -2.07
C TYR A 400 -16.07 -12.70 -0.73
N SER A 401 -16.77 -12.55 0.38
CA SER A 401 -16.27 -12.96 1.69
C SER A 401 -17.38 -13.65 2.49
N HIS A 402 -17.06 -14.81 3.01
CA HIS A 402 -17.82 -15.44 4.08
C HIS A 402 -17.11 -15.21 5.41
N SER A 403 -17.80 -14.66 6.40
CA SER A 403 -17.28 -14.45 7.75
C SER A 403 -18.26 -15.06 8.75
N ALA A 404 -17.75 -15.80 9.72
CA ALA A 404 -18.57 -16.42 10.76
C ALA A 404 -17.86 -16.38 12.11
N ASN A 405 -18.61 -16.03 13.15
CA ASN A 405 -18.23 -16.21 14.54
C ASN A 405 -19.19 -17.27 15.15
N PRO A 406 -18.99 -18.56 14.87
CA PRO A 406 -19.91 -19.61 15.30
C PRO A 406 -19.97 -19.78 16.81
N ILE A 407 -18.91 -19.38 17.50
CA ILE A 407 -18.80 -19.41 18.96
C ILE A 407 -18.34 -18.02 19.42
N GLN A 408 -19.14 -17.41 20.25
CA GLN A 408 -18.82 -16.17 20.97
C GLN A 408 -19.55 -16.29 22.32
N GLU A 409 -18.90 -16.92 23.28
CA GLU A 409 -19.51 -17.32 24.55
C GLU A 409 -18.74 -16.71 25.72
N GLN A 410 -19.47 -16.30 26.75
CA GLN A 410 -18.95 -15.79 27.99
C GLN A 410 -19.88 -16.22 29.13
N ASN A 411 -19.33 -16.85 30.15
CA ASN A 411 -20.05 -17.27 31.34
C ASN A 411 -19.31 -16.78 32.58
N GLY A 412 -20.04 -16.49 33.62
CA GLY A 412 -19.45 -16.00 34.86
C GLY A 412 -20.48 -15.73 35.94
N SER A 413 -20.12 -14.86 36.85
CA SER A 413 -20.89 -14.48 38.05
C SER A 413 -21.26 -12.99 38.00
N LEU A 414 -22.43 -12.69 38.60
CA LEU A 414 -22.94 -11.35 38.82
C LEU A 414 -23.09 -11.12 40.32
N THR A 415 -22.54 -10.02 40.83
CA THR A 415 -22.72 -9.58 42.21
C THR A 415 -23.38 -8.18 42.24
N TYR A 416 -24.22 -7.95 43.23
CA TYR A 416 -24.93 -6.70 43.42
C TYR A 416 -24.70 -6.10 44.82
N SER A 417 -24.55 -4.79 44.90
CA SER A 417 -24.51 -4.05 46.16
C SER A 417 -25.35 -2.77 46.07
N PRO A 418 -26.34 -2.55 46.94
CA PRO A 418 -26.75 -3.41 48.06
C PRO A 418 -27.15 -4.82 47.59
N SER A 419 -26.77 -5.83 48.38
CA SER A 419 -27.05 -7.23 48.03
C SER A 419 -28.54 -7.48 47.97
N VAL A 420 -28.99 -8.09 46.85
CA VAL A 420 -30.43 -8.45 46.65
C VAL A 420 -30.66 -9.92 47.01
N GLU A 421 -29.64 -10.68 47.29
CA GLU A 421 -29.52 -12.07 47.70
C GLU A 421 -28.20 -12.68 47.14
N GLN A 422 -28.03 -13.99 47.00
CA GLN A 422 -26.81 -14.71 46.67
C GLN A 422 -26.22 -14.28 45.29
N ASP A 423 -24.94 -14.57 45.05
CA ASP A 423 -24.25 -14.42 43.77
C ASP A 423 -25.00 -15.15 42.66
N TYR A 424 -25.15 -14.51 41.51
CA TYR A 424 -25.89 -15.04 40.37
C TYR A 424 -24.92 -15.45 39.26
N SER A 425 -25.23 -16.50 38.53
CA SER A 425 -24.53 -16.87 37.33
C SER A 425 -25.13 -16.17 36.09
N TYR A 426 -24.33 -15.87 35.13
CA TYR A 426 -24.78 -15.46 33.80
C TYR A 426 -24.13 -16.30 32.71
N SER A 427 -24.84 -16.39 31.58
CA SER A 427 -24.32 -16.94 30.34
C SER A 427 -24.71 -16.01 29.20
N ARG A 428 -23.73 -15.69 28.35
CA ARG A 428 -23.91 -14.88 27.15
C ARG A 428 -23.39 -15.63 25.93
N SER A 429 -24.18 -15.77 24.89
CA SER A 429 -23.82 -16.34 23.59
C SER A 429 -24.22 -15.38 22.48
N ASN A 430 -23.29 -15.07 21.59
CA ASN A 430 -23.49 -14.09 20.51
C ASN A 430 -22.89 -14.54 19.17
N PRO A 431 -23.30 -15.71 18.62
CA PRO A 431 -22.85 -16.16 17.31
C PRO A 431 -23.31 -15.24 16.19
N SER A 432 -22.49 -15.12 15.17
CA SER A 432 -22.82 -14.31 13.99
C SER A 432 -22.24 -14.88 12.72
N HIS A 433 -22.86 -14.56 11.57
CA HIS A 433 -22.29 -14.83 10.26
C HIS A 433 -22.70 -13.77 9.24
N SER A 434 -21.83 -13.57 8.26
CA SER A 434 -22.01 -12.58 7.20
C SER A 434 -21.50 -13.14 5.87
N ASN A 435 -22.30 -12.93 4.81
CA ASN A 435 -21.88 -13.15 3.42
C ASN A 435 -21.88 -11.80 2.71
N SER A 436 -20.80 -11.45 2.07
CA SER A 436 -20.69 -10.20 1.34
C SER A 436 -20.20 -10.40 -0.09
N LEU A 437 -20.81 -9.65 -1.01
CA LEU A 437 -20.38 -9.52 -2.41
C LEU A 437 -20.06 -8.06 -2.66
N SER A 438 -18.92 -7.79 -3.30
CA SER A 438 -18.47 -6.43 -3.61
C SER A 438 -17.99 -6.31 -5.04
N TYR A 439 -18.23 -5.15 -5.63
CA TYR A 439 -17.67 -4.73 -6.90
C TYR A 439 -17.08 -3.34 -6.75
N GLN A 440 -15.87 -3.14 -7.32
CA GLN A 440 -15.21 -1.83 -7.42
C GLN A 440 -14.64 -1.66 -8.83
N GLY A 441 -15.12 -0.64 -9.53
CA GLY A 441 -14.57 -0.17 -10.79
C GLY A 441 -13.65 1.03 -10.61
N ASN A 442 -12.60 1.11 -11.42
CA ASN A 442 -11.72 2.26 -11.49
C ASN A 442 -11.44 2.56 -12.96
N TYR A 443 -11.92 3.70 -13.46
CA TYR A 443 -11.84 4.10 -14.86
C TYR A 443 -11.21 5.48 -14.96
N PHE A 444 -9.99 5.55 -15.50
CA PHE A 444 -9.27 6.80 -15.73
C PHE A 444 -8.96 6.95 -17.20
N PHE A 445 -9.26 8.15 -17.73
CA PHE A 445 -9.04 8.50 -19.12
C PHE A 445 -8.35 9.86 -19.21
N VAL A 446 -7.28 9.94 -20.00
CA VAL A 446 -6.68 11.18 -20.44
C VAL A 446 -7.33 11.57 -21.76
N LEU A 447 -7.93 12.76 -21.79
CA LEU A 447 -8.62 13.33 -22.93
C LEU A 447 -7.74 14.40 -23.62
N PRO A 448 -8.05 14.78 -24.88
CA PRO A 448 -7.35 15.88 -25.56
C PRO A 448 -7.38 17.19 -24.76
N LYS A 449 -6.39 18.07 -25.01
CA LYS A 449 -6.27 19.40 -24.40
C LYS A 449 -6.11 19.37 -22.86
N ASP A 450 -5.39 18.38 -22.34
CA ASP A 450 -5.07 18.23 -20.90
C ASP A 450 -6.29 18.10 -19.98
N TYR A 451 -7.37 17.50 -20.46
CA TYR A 451 -8.46 17.04 -19.64
C TYR A 451 -8.20 15.61 -19.16
N SER A 452 -8.71 15.26 -17.99
CA SER A 452 -8.81 13.88 -17.54
C SER A 452 -10.11 13.61 -16.79
N VAL A 453 -10.58 12.38 -16.87
CA VAL A 453 -11.80 11.92 -16.23
C VAL A 453 -11.48 10.67 -15.42
N ASN A 454 -12.00 10.64 -14.21
CA ASN A 454 -11.92 9.53 -13.29
C ASN A 454 -13.32 9.15 -12.85
N ILE A 455 -13.72 7.89 -13.00
CA ILE A 455 -15.03 7.37 -12.55
C ILE A 455 -14.80 6.11 -11.72
N ASN A 456 -15.33 6.11 -10.51
CA ASN A 456 -15.14 5.02 -9.55
C ASN A 456 -16.50 4.51 -9.04
N PRO A 457 -17.19 3.61 -9.76
CA PRO A 457 -18.38 2.95 -9.25
C PRO A 457 -18.01 1.89 -8.21
N GLN A 458 -18.82 1.81 -7.17
CA GLN A 458 -18.74 0.81 -6.11
C GLN A 458 -20.12 0.25 -5.86
N PHE A 459 -20.18 -1.03 -5.59
CA PHE A 459 -21.37 -1.74 -5.15
C PHE A 459 -20.98 -2.77 -4.11
N SER A 460 -21.74 -2.89 -3.03
CA SER A 460 -21.65 -4.04 -2.14
C SER A 460 -23.03 -4.48 -1.66
N TYR A 461 -23.16 -5.76 -1.45
CA TYR A 461 -24.28 -6.40 -0.79
C TYR A 461 -23.76 -7.25 0.35
N SER A 462 -24.39 -7.19 1.52
CA SER A 462 -24.13 -8.11 2.61
C SER A 462 -25.42 -8.64 3.21
N HIS A 463 -25.38 -9.91 3.60
CA HIS A 463 -26.40 -10.56 4.39
C HIS A 463 -25.79 -10.95 5.72
N ASN A 464 -26.28 -10.35 6.79
CA ASN A 464 -25.74 -10.46 8.15
C ASN A 464 -26.79 -11.10 9.05
N ASN A 465 -26.35 -12.05 9.87
CA ASN A 465 -27.15 -12.61 10.95
C ASN A 465 -26.35 -12.54 12.25
N ASN A 466 -26.98 -12.11 13.31
CA ASN A 466 -26.42 -12.03 14.65
C ASN A 466 -27.48 -12.51 15.64
N SER A 467 -27.10 -13.38 16.56
CA SER A 467 -27.99 -13.89 17.60
C SER A 467 -27.37 -13.61 18.96
N LEU A 468 -28.10 -12.97 19.84
CA LEU A 468 -27.73 -12.77 21.25
C LEU A 468 -28.67 -13.56 22.14
N THR A 469 -28.11 -14.41 22.96
CA THR A 469 -28.81 -15.02 24.09
C THR A 469 -28.04 -14.67 25.36
N TYR A 470 -28.68 -13.95 26.27
CA TYR A 470 -28.14 -13.62 27.57
C TYR A 470 -29.07 -14.15 28.63
N THR A 471 -28.60 -15.00 29.50
CA THR A 471 -29.39 -15.63 30.55
C THR A 471 -28.76 -15.36 31.91
N THR A 472 -29.61 -15.09 32.87
CA THR A 472 -29.24 -15.01 34.27
C THR A 472 -30.26 -15.80 35.09
N SER A 473 -29.96 -16.11 36.32
CA SER A 473 -30.95 -16.67 37.25
C SER A 473 -31.98 -15.66 37.82
N LEU A 474 -31.80 -14.38 37.51
CA LEU A 474 -32.60 -13.27 38.03
C LEU A 474 -33.81 -12.90 37.17
N THR A 475 -33.70 -13.02 35.86
CA THR A 475 -34.67 -12.48 34.93
C THR A 475 -34.88 -13.43 33.77
N GLU A 476 -36.02 -13.25 33.05
CA GLU A 476 -36.21 -13.92 31.76
C GLU A 476 -35.06 -13.64 30.80
N PRO A 477 -34.71 -14.66 30.02
CA PRO A 477 -33.59 -14.54 29.03
C PRO A 477 -33.82 -13.37 28.10
N ILE A 478 -32.72 -12.65 27.80
CA ILE A 478 -32.66 -11.65 26.72
C ILE A 478 -32.29 -12.39 25.45
N ILE A 479 -33.24 -12.49 24.51
CA ILE A 479 -33.05 -13.13 23.20
C ILE A 479 -33.24 -12.07 22.14
N ARG A 480 -32.25 -11.94 21.26
CA ARG A 480 -32.24 -10.98 20.18
C ARG A 480 -31.57 -11.56 18.93
N ASP A 481 -32.39 -11.95 17.95
CA ASP A 481 -31.92 -12.38 16.63
C ASP A 481 -32.06 -11.24 15.66
N ALA A 482 -30.95 -10.79 15.07
CA ALA A 482 -30.92 -9.75 14.07
C ALA A 482 -30.61 -10.35 12.69
N ARG A 483 -31.42 -10.01 11.68
CA ARG A 483 -31.18 -10.34 10.28
C ARG A 483 -31.14 -9.05 9.47
N GLU A 484 -30.09 -8.86 8.71
CA GLU A 484 -29.90 -7.66 7.93
C GLU A 484 -29.53 -7.99 6.50
N ASN A 485 -30.15 -7.28 5.54
CA ASN A 485 -29.67 -7.15 4.17
C ASN A 485 -29.23 -5.69 3.95
N ALA A 486 -27.94 -5.49 3.72
CA ALA A 486 -27.36 -4.18 3.47
C ALA A 486 -26.90 -4.06 2.02
N TYR A 487 -27.28 -2.97 1.37
CA TYR A 487 -26.88 -2.60 0.01
C TYR A 487 -26.18 -1.25 0.06
N TYR A 488 -25.03 -1.16 -0.57
CA TYR A 488 -24.29 0.07 -0.74
C TYR A 488 -23.95 0.25 -2.21
N TYR A 489 -24.22 1.43 -2.75
CA TYR A 489 -23.71 1.82 -4.07
C TYR A 489 -23.25 3.26 -4.03
N ARG A 490 -22.16 3.53 -4.74
CA ARG A 490 -21.54 4.84 -4.82
C ARG A 490 -20.88 5.02 -6.18
N VAL A 491 -20.94 6.23 -6.72
CA VAL A 491 -20.18 6.64 -7.89
C VAL A 491 -19.46 7.94 -7.55
N ASN A 492 -18.15 7.93 -7.70
CA ASN A 492 -17.32 9.12 -7.62
C ASN A 492 -16.86 9.46 -9.04
N ALA A 493 -17.04 10.71 -9.46
CA ALA A 493 -16.58 11.21 -10.75
C ALA A 493 -15.74 12.48 -10.54
N HIS A 494 -14.55 12.53 -11.14
CA HIS A 494 -13.67 13.69 -11.11
C HIS A 494 -13.32 14.10 -12.54
N PHE A 495 -13.51 15.36 -12.82
CA PHE A 495 -13.10 16.01 -14.05
C PHE A 495 -11.97 16.98 -13.73
N ASN A 496 -10.84 16.82 -14.39
CA ASN A 496 -9.71 17.69 -14.16
C ASN A 496 -9.32 18.36 -15.47
N LYS A 497 -8.98 19.65 -15.37
CA LYS A 497 -8.37 20.45 -16.44
C LYS A 497 -7.04 20.99 -15.97
N ARG A 498 -5.97 20.57 -16.62
CA ARG A 498 -4.64 21.10 -16.38
C ARG A 498 -4.34 22.24 -17.37
N PHE A 499 -3.73 23.31 -16.87
CA PHE A 499 -3.29 24.44 -17.68
C PHE A 499 -1.94 24.96 -17.18
N ALA A 500 -1.16 25.52 -18.12
CA ALA A 500 0.20 26.01 -17.87
C ALA A 500 1.11 24.96 -17.16
N GLN A 501 0.86 23.67 -17.34
CA GLN A 501 1.57 22.51 -16.77
C GLN A 501 1.69 22.46 -15.21
N LYS A 502 1.23 23.49 -14.52
CA LYS A 502 1.42 23.68 -13.06
C LYS A 502 0.13 23.96 -12.31
N HIS A 503 -0.96 24.13 -13.00
CA HIS A 503 -2.26 24.48 -12.43
C HIS A 503 -3.29 23.43 -12.85
N THR A 504 -4.12 22.99 -11.93
CA THR A 504 -5.20 22.04 -12.18
C THR A 504 -6.48 22.57 -11.54
N LEU A 505 -7.53 22.67 -12.32
CA LEU A 505 -8.90 22.86 -11.83
C LEU A 505 -9.58 21.50 -11.77
N MET A 506 -10.30 21.25 -10.68
CA MET A 506 -10.96 19.98 -10.42
C MET A 506 -12.45 20.21 -10.16
N LEU A 507 -13.29 19.35 -10.72
CA LEU A 507 -14.70 19.22 -10.40
C LEU A 507 -14.93 17.80 -9.90
N GLY A 508 -15.35 17.64 -8.65
CA GLY A 508 -15.76 16.37 -8.06
C GLY A 508 -17.28 16.26 -7.96
N ILE A 509 -17.81 15.10 -8.30
CA ILE A 509 -19.22 14.75 -8.08
C ILE A 509 -19.24 13.37 -7.43
N TYR A 510 -19.93 13.28 -6.31
CA TYR A 510 -20.06 12.04 -5.52
C TYR A 510 -21.54 11.77 -5.29
N THR A 511 -21.99 10.58 -5.53
CA THR A 511 -23.38 10.18 -5.27
C THR A 511 -23.44 8.72 -4.84
N GLY A 512 -24.40 8.39 -4.02
CA GLY A 512 -24.58 7.03 -3.56
C GLY A 512 -25.77 6.89 -2.61
N ASN A 513 -25.93 5.68 -2.13
CA ASN A 513 -26.93 5.35 -1.12
C ASN A 513 -26.50 4.11 -0.35
N THR A 514 -26.81 4.08 0.94
CA THR A 514 -26.79 2.90 1.79
C THR A 514 -28.23 2.53 2.13
N ILE A 515 -28.62 1.28 1.89
CA ILE A 515 -29.95 0.77 2.21
C ILE A 515 -29.80 -0.45 3.11
N ASN A 516 -30.33 -0.36 4.33
CA ASN A 516 -30.36 -1.48 5.26
C ASN A 516 -31.81 -1.91 5.49
N ARG A 517 -32.05 -3.21 5.44
CA ARG A 517 -33.32 -3.85 5.85
C ARG A 517 -32.98 -4.76 7.01
N LEU A 518 -33.39 -4.34 8.20
CA LEU A 518 -33.05 -4.97 9.46
C LEU A 518 -34.32 -5.52 10.10
N GLN A 519 -34.24 -6.72 10.65
CA GLN A 519 -35.28 -7.33 11.46
C GLN A 519 -34.68 -7.82 12.76
N TYR A 520 -35.28 -7.42 13.87
CA TYR A 520 -35.01 -7.99 15.17
C TYR A 520 -36.17 -8.91 15.55
N MET A 521 -35.86 -10.07 16.13
CA MET A 521 -36.76 -11.10 16.63
C MET A 521 -36.27 -11.56 18.01
N GLY A 522 -37.16 -12.13 18.82
CA GLY A 522 -36.85 -12.59 20.17
C GLY A 522 -37.80 -11.94 21.19
N ASN A 523 -37.26 -11.28 22.25
CA ASN A 523 -38.12 -10.62 23.23
C ASN A 523 -38.92 -9.43 22.65
N ALA A 524 -38.45 -8.82 21.59
CA ALA A 524 -39.16 -7.77 20.85
C ALA A 524 -39.04 -8.03 19.34
N PHE A 525 -40.00 -7.53 18.56
CA PHE A 525 -39.97 -7.61 17.10
C PHE A 525 -39.92 -6.19 16.53
N TYR A 526 -38.86 -5.93 15.74
CA TYR A 526 -38.73 -4.69 14.97
C TYR A 526 -38.41 -5.04 13.51
N SER A 527 -38.91 -4.24 12.58
CA SER A 527 -38.62 -4.40 11.16
C SER A 527 -38.37 -3.01 10.56
N ASP A 528 -37.11 -2.70 10.31
CA ASP A 528 -36.67 -1.38 9.91
C ASP A 528 -36.07 -1.34 8.53
N ARG A 529 -36.34 -0.25 7.85
CA ARG A 529 -35.72 0.10 6.59
C ARG A 529 -35.04 1.45 6.74
N PHE A 530 -33.71 1.42 6.59
CA PHE A 530 -32.87 2.62 6.55
C PHE A 530 -32.48 2.92 5.10
N SER A 531 -32.39 4.20 4.77
CA SER A 531 -31.85 4.64 3.48
C SER A 531 -31.17 6.00 3.67
N ASN A 532 -29.96 6.14 3.12
CA ASN A 532 -29.18 7.38 3.20
C ASN A 532 -28.62 7.75 1.82
N PRO A 533 -29.46 8.20 0.86
CA PRO A 533 -28.97 8.75 -0.39
C PRO A 533 -28.26 10.08 -0.18
N PHE A 534 -27.17 10.29 -0.92
CA PHE A 534 -26.42 11.54 -0.89
C PHE A 534 -25.96 11.97 -2.27
N VAL A 535 -25.76 13.28 -2.43
CA VAL A 535 -25.09 13.90 -3.57
C VAL A 535 -24.16 14.99 -3.05
N SER A 536 -22.92 14.97 -3.50
CA SER A 536 -21.95 16.02 -3.18
C SER A 536 -21.30 16.55 -4.45
N GLY A 537 -21.08 17.85 -4.50
CA GLY A 537 -20.32 18.53 -5.52
C GLY A 537 -19.21 19.37 -4.91
N GLU A 538 -18.03 19.36 -5.52
CA GLU A 538 -16.89 20.15 -5.08
C GLU A 538 -16.16 20.80 -6.25
N LEU A 539 -15.57 21.96 -5.98
CA LEU A 539 -14.62 22.63 -6.85
C LEU A 539 -13.29 22.71 -6.15
N GLY A 540 -12.27 22.23 -6.82
CA GLY A 540 -10.92 22.22 -6.31
C GLY A 540 -9.95 22.94 -7.26
N TYR A 541 -8.92 23.53 -6.67
CA TYR A 541 -7.81 24.15 -7.38
C TYR A 541 -6.50 23.70 -6.77
N GLN A 542 -5.57 23.36 -7.66
CA GLN A 542 -4.22 22.99 -7.28
C GLN A 542 -3.19 23.73 -8.10
N ALA A 543 -2.13 24.19 -7.44
CA ALA A 543 -1.03 24.89 -8.11
C ALA A 543 0.32 24.38 -7.59
N GLN A 544 1.27 24.23 -8.51
CA GLN A 544 2.66 23.99 -8.21
C GLN A 544 3.50 25.19 -8.64
N ILE A 545 3.90 26.03 -7.71
CA ILE A 545 4.60 27.29 -7.97
C ILE A 545 5.98 27.22 -7.33
N GLN A 546 7.02 27.07 -8.15
CA GLN A 546 8.42 26.91 -7.71
C GLN A 546 8.56 25.83 -6.62
N LYS A 547 8.77 26.23 -5.37
CA LYS A 547 8.97 25.39 -4.20
C LYS A 547 7.68 25.11 -3.41
N PHE A 548 6.55 25.65 -3.86
CA PHE A 548 5.26 25.49 -3.21
C PHE A 548 4.35 24.55 -4.00
N SER A 549 3.61 23.71 -3.27
CA SER A 549 2.43 23.02 -3.77
C SER A 549 1.23 23.49 -2.94
N LEU A 550 0.19 23.97 -3.60
CA LEU A 550 -1.03 24.49 -3.02
C LEU A 550 -2.20 23.62 -3.45
N TYR A 551 -3.09 23.33 -2.53
CA TYR A 551 -4.37 22.67 -2.80
C TYR A 551 -5.47 23.35 -2.01
N ALA A 552 -6.60 23.63 -2.66
CA ALA A 552 -7.81 24.11 -2.00
C ALA A 552 -9.03 23.52 -2.69
N ASP A 553 -9.99 23.06 -1.92
CA ASP A 553 -11.32 22.71 -2.42
C ASP A 553 -12.40 23.20 -1.48
N ALA A 554 -13.59 23.39 -2.04
CA ALA A 554 -14.82 23.66 -1.32
C ALA A 554 -15.98 22.93 -1.99
N GLY A 555 -16.86 22.39 -1.18
CA GLY A 555 -17.99 21.61 -1.64
C GLY A 555 -19.22 21.73 -0.76
N MET A 556 -20.30 21.15 -1.28
CA MET A 556 -21.56 20.99 -0.58
C MET A 556 -21.98 19.53 -0.67
N LEU A 557 -22.41 18.97 0.46
CA LEU A 557 -23.01 17.65 0.58
C LEU A 557 -24.50 17.83 0.89
N TRP A 558 -25.38 17.29 0.08
CA TRP A 558 -26.76 17.01 0.43
C TRP A 558 -26.90 15.53 0.75
N GLU A 559 -27.56 15.23 1.87
CA GLU A 559 -27.92 13.86 2.23
C GLU A 559 -29.34 13.80 2.79
N ARG A 560 -29.98 12.65 2.63
CA ARG A 560 -31.27 12.35 3.24
C ARG A 560 -31.14 11.11 4.11
N THR A 561 -31.40 11.24 5.39
CA THR A 561 -31.58 10.08 6.28
C THR A 561 -33.07 9.70 6.31
N SER A 562 -33.38 8.45 5.99
CA SER A 562 -34.74 7.90 6.07
C SER A 562 -34.70 6.67 6.98
N ILE A 563 -35.56 6.68 8.00
CA ILE A 563 -35.75 5.56 8.94
C ILE A 563 -37.25 5.26 8.91
N ASN A 564 -37.63 4.17 8.26
CA ASN A 564 -39.02 3.84 8.01
C ASN A 564 -39.80 5.01 7.34
N THR A 565 -40.66 5.68 8.06
CA THR A 565 -41.46 6.84 7.61
C THR A 565 -40.80 8.19 7.93
N ILE A 566 -39.83 8.22 8.85
CA ILE A 566 -39.15 9.45 9.27
C ILE A 566 -38.11 9.81 8.21
N ARG A 567 -38.09 11.08 7.81
CA ARG A 567 -37.12 11.59 6.81
C ARG A 567 -36.52 12.90 7.30
N LYS A 568 -35.21 13.05 7.15
CA LYS A 568 -34.47 14.28 7.44
C LYS A 568 -33.53 14.58 6.26
N ASP A 569 -33.63 15.78 5.72
CA ASP A 569 -32.73 16.30 4.68
C ASP A 569 -31.76 17.27 5.33
N ASP A 570 -30.49 17.11 5.00
CA ASP A 570 -29.42 17.94 5.54
C ASP A 570 -28.48 18.40 4.40
N VAL A 571 -27.98 19.64 4.51
CA VAL A 571 -27.03 20.22 3.54
C VAL A 571 -25.83 20.80 4.29
N TYR A 572 -24.62 20.39 3.92
CA TYR A 572 -23.41 20.77 4.62
C TYR A 572 -22.33 21.29 3.69
N PRO A 573 -21.74 22.45 3.99
CA PRO A 573 -20.51 22.87 3.36
C PRO A 573 -19.29 22.13 3.93
N TYR A 574 -18.25 21.96 3.12
CA TYR A 574 -16.93 21.55 3.57
C TYR A 574 -15.84 22.28 2.79
N VAL A 575 -14.69 22.43 3.43
CA VAL A 575 -13.52 23.14 2.85
C VAL A 575 -12.26 22.42 3.28
N HIS A 576 -11.33 22.26 2.33
CA HIS A 576 -9.97 21.78 2.60
C HIS A 576 -8.96 22.77 2.03
N PHE A 577 -7.87 22.95 2.74
CA PHE A 577 -6.74 23.74 2.27
C PHE A 577 -5.44 23.05 2.70
N ASN A 578 -4.49 22.91 1.77
CA ASN A 578 -3.16 22.41 2.06
C ASN A 578 -2.10 23.26 1.35
N ILE A 579 -1.04 23.55 2.07
CA ILE A 579 0.18 24.17 1.55
C ILE A 579 1.38 23.31 1.91
N ARG A 580 2.23 23.04 0.92
CA ARG A 580 3.51 22.37 1.08
C ARG A 580 4.61 23.26 0.53
N TYR A 581 5.65 23.51 1.32
CA TYR A 581 6.83 24.29 0.97
C TYR A 581 8.08 23.44 1.08
N THR A 582 8.83 23.28 -0.02
CA THR A 582 10.04 22.46 -0.12
C THR A 582 11.19 23.37 -0.58
N PRO A 583 11.88 24.04 0.35
CA PRO A 583 12.98 24.97 0.01
C PRO A 583 14.15 24.27 -0.68
N ASN A 584 14.39 23.00 -0.37
CA ASN A 584 15.41 22.14 -0.97
C ASN A 584 15.02 20.67 -0.78
N ASN A 585 15.81 19.74 -1.33
CA ASN A 585 15.56 18.30 -1.28
C ASN A 585 15.66 17.65 0.12
N LYS A 586 16.02 18.42 1.15
CA LYS A 586 16.18 17.95 2.54
C LYS A 586 15.10 18.44 3.49
N ASN A 587 14.38 19.49 3.14
CA ASN A 587 13.43 20.15 4.03
C ASN A 587 12.07 20.29 3.37
N THR A 588 11.02 19.94 4.12
CA THR A 588 9.63 20.13 3.71
C THR A 588 8.83 20.61 4.91
N PHE A 589 8.00 21.63 4.68
CA PHE A 589 7.00 22.14 5.60
C PHE A 589 5.64 21.92 4.96
N SER A 590 4.66 21.40 5.69
CA SER A 590 3.27 21.34 5.24
C SER A 590 2.32 21.82 6.31
N ALA A 591 1.21 22.43 5.90
CA ALA A 591 0.11 22.81 6.76
C ALA A 591 -1.21 22.44 6.06
N TYR A 592 -2.11 21.87 6.81
CA TYR A 592 -3.41 21.42 6.37
C TYR A 592 -4.49 21.99 7.27
N PHE A 593 -5.58 22.45 6.67
CA PHE A 593 -6.80 22.87 7.33
C PHE A 593 -8.01 22.18 6.70
N GLN A 594 -8.92 21.74 7.54
CA GLN A 594 -10.21 21.16 7.14
C GLN A 594 -11.32 21.71 8.01
N PHE A 595 -12.44 22.06 7.38
CA PHE A 595 -13.75 22.20 8.01
C PHE A 595 -14.69 21.19 7.36
N ALA A 596 -15.34 20.34 8.15
CA ALA A 596 -16.27 19.34 7.65
C ALA A 596 -17.30 18.96 8.73
N ASN A 597 -18.18 18.02 8.39
CA ASN A 597 -19.26 17.56 9.24
C ASN A 597 -19.11 16.06 9.53
N ASN A 598 -19.57 15.66 10.72
CA ASN A 598 -19.74 14.28 11.14
C ASN A 598 -21.23 13.96 11.20
N THR A 599 -21.66 12.93 10.49
CA THR A 599 -23.04 12.44 10.51
C THR A 599 -23.19 11.30 11.51
N PRO A 600 -24.19 11.29 12.39
CA PRO A 600 -24.48 10.16 13.26
C PRO A 600 -24.76 8.89 12.46
N GLY A 601 -24.30 7.74 12.97
CA GLY A 601 -24.57 6.43 12.37
C GLY A 601 -26.06 6.06 12.41
N ILE A 602 -26.43 5.08 11.59
CA ILE A 602 -27.81 4.57 11.54
C ILE A 602 -28.21 3.99 12.90
N ASP A 603 -27.32 3.25 13.54
CA ASP A 603 -27.49 2.67 14.88
C ASP A 603 -27.72 3.73 15.96
N GLN A 604 -27.12 4.92 15.82
CA GLN A 604 -27.30 6.04 16.73
C GLN A 604 -28.64 6.75 16.53
N LYS A 605 -29.25 6.61 15.37
CA LYS A 605 -30.56 7.21 15.02
C LYS A 605 -31.74 6.20 15.09
N ALA A 606 -31.49 4.90 15.17
CA ALA A 606 -32.53 3.87 15.24
C ALA A 606 -33.36 4.02 16.54
N SER A 607 -34.66 3.93 16.46
CA SER A 607 -35.57 4.14 17.61
C SER A 607 -36.00 2.84 18.30
N ASP A 608 -35.37 1.71 17.96
CA ASP A 608 -35.67 0.42 18.57
C ASP A 608 -35.28 0.42 20.04
N LEU A 609 -36.17 0.00 20.89
CA LEU A 609 -35.91 -0.16 22.31
C LEU A 609 -35.49 -1.59 22.61
N LEU A 610 -34.23 -1.76 22.93
CA LEU A 610 -33.63 -3.08 23.18
C LEU A 610 -33.17 -3.18 24.63
N ARG A 611 -33.40 -4.33 25.27
CA ARG A 611 -32.87 -4.61 26.59
C ARG A 611 -31.43 -5.05 26.49
N ASP A 612 -30.54 -4.42 27.27
CA ASP A 612 -29.09 -4.72 27.30
C ASP A 612 -28.70 -5.66 28.44
N ASN A 613 -29.25 -5.36 29.63
CA ASN A 613 -29.14 -6.20 30.82
C ASN A 613 -30.34 -6.02 31.74
N GLU A 614 -30.25 -6.46 33.00
CA GLU A 614 -31.36 -6.45 33.97
C GLU A 614 -31.89 -5.03 34.26
N VAL A 615 -31.02 -4.03 34.24
CA VAL A 615 -31.29 -2.64 34.66
C VAL A 615 -30.98 -1.60 33.60
N MET A 616 -30.66 -2.02 32.36
CA MET A 616 -30.34 -1.11 31.26
C MET A 616 -31.04 -1.48 29.97
N TYR A 617 -31.59 -0.46 29.32
CA TYR A 617 -32.13 -0.49 27.97
C TYR A 617 -31.33 0.43 27.04
N ILE A 618 -31.37 0.18 25.75
CA ILE A 618 -30.70 0.95 24.73
C ILE A 618 -31.64 1.37 23.61
N THR A 619 -31.50 2.60 23.15
CA THR A 619 -32.16 3.10 21.93
C THR A 619 -31.29 4.17 21.27
N GLY A 620 -31.46 4.36 19.97
CA GLY A 620 -30.88 5.50 19.28
C GLY A 620 -31.82 6.74 19.44
N ASN A 621 -31.42 7.83 18.79
CA ASN A 621 -32.18 9.09 18.80
C ASN A 621 -32.34 9.64 17.38
N PRO A 622 -33.50 9.51 16.74
CA PRO A 622 -33.75 10.01 15.39
C PRO A 622 -33.58 11.52 15.21
N SER A 623 -33.63 12.30 16.29
CA SER A 623 -33.50 13.75 16.26
C SER A 623 -32.07 14.26 16.30
N LEU A 624 -31.07 13.39 16.36
CA LEU A 624 -29.67 13.79 16.36
C LEU A 624 -29.32 14.67 15.15
N ASP A 625 -28.63 15.77 15.46
CA ASP A 625 -28.03 16.65 14.47
C ASP A 625 -26.60 16.23 14.16
N ASN A 626 -26.09 16.66 13.00
CA ASN A 626 -24.71 16.47 12.64
C ASN A 626 -23.79 17.38 13.46
N SER A 627 -22.63 16.87 13.80
CA SER A 627 -21.56 17.63 14.44
C SER A 627 -20.65 18.28 13.39
N ARG A 628 -20.07 19.43 13.71
CA ARG A 628 -19.07 20.08 12.84
C ARG A 628 -17.70 19.90 13.43
N HIS A 629 -16.69 19.80 12.58
CA HIS A 629 -15.32 19.74 13.07
C HIS A 629 -14.35 20.61 12.26
N ILE A 630 -13.30 21.03 12.95
CA ILE A 630 -12.11 21.61 12.35
C ILE A 630 -10.92 20.73 12.64
N THR A 631 -10.04 20.64 11.64
CA THR A 631 -8.73 19.98 11.78
C THR A 631 -7.66 20.93 11.27
N PHE A 632 -6.60 21.12 12.05
CA PHE A 632 -5.41 21.85 11.65
C PHE A 632 -4.19 21.01 11.95
N ASN A 633 -3.41 20.69 10.91
CA ASN A 633 -2.20 19.89 11.00
C ASN A 633 -1.00 20.68 10.46
N VAL A 634 0.14 20.58 11.13
CA VAL A 634 1.42 21.07 10.65
C VAL A 634 2.45 19.96 10.69
N ASN A 635 3.32 19.91 9.70
CA ASN A 635 4.38 18.90 9.65
C ASN A 635 5.66 19.52 9.07
N TYR A 636 6.79 19.22 9.69
CA TYR A 636 8.12 19.54 9.22
C TYR A 636 8.92 18.26 9.05
N THR A 637 9.40 17.98 7.85
CA THR A 637 10.25 16.81 7.54
C THR A 637 11.65 17.30 7.19
N TRP A 638 12.65 16.72 7.86
CA TRP A 638 14.06 16.99 7.66
C TRP A 638 14.81 15.71 7.28
N LEU A 639 15.44 15.73 6.12
CA LEU A 639 16.17 14.61 5.49
C LEU A 639 17.64 15.00 5.25
N PRO A 640 18.44 15.31 6.30
CA PRO A 640 19.78 15.86 6.12
C PRO A 640 20.75 14.89 5.45
N SER A 641 20.58 13.58 5.68
CA SER A 641 21.52 12.55 5.22
C SER A 641 20.87 11.18 5.09
N ASN A 642 21.62 10.22 4.59
CA ASN A 642 21.22 8.80 4.58
C ASN A 642 21.26 8.16 5.98
N VAL A 643 21.90 8.82 6.95
CA VAL A 643 22.04 8.33 8.31
C VAL A 643 20.86 8.74 9.19
N PHE A 644 20.36 9.95 9.03
CA PHE A 644 19.33 10.52 9.89
C PHE A 644 18.20 11.16 9.10
N ASN A 645 16.94 10.85 9.48
CA ASN A 645 15.73 11.45 8.96
C ASN A 645 14.76 11.74 10.12
N MET A 646 14.03 12.84 10.07
CA MET A 646 13.10 13.24 11.12
C MET A 646 11.85 13.91 10.54
N SER A 647 10.74 13.75 11.25
CA SER A 647 9.51 14.52 11.06
C SER A 647 9.02 15.04 12.41
N ALA A 648 8.77 16.34 12.53
CA ALA A 648 8.11 16.95 13.68
C ALA A 648 6.70 17.40 13.24
N TYR A 649 5.70 17.19 14.08
CA TYR A 649 4.31 17.44 13.71
C TYR A 649 3.49 17.99 14.87
N GLY A 650 2.41 18.67 14.51
CA GLY A 650 1.38 19.13 15.43
C GLY A 650 0.00 18.96 14.81
N ARG A 651 -0.98 18.63 15.65
CA ARG A 651 -2.38 18.49 15.29
C ARG A 651 -3.27 19.24 16.26
N TYR A 652 -4.30 19.87 15.74
CA TYR A 652 -5.45 20.36 16.50
C TYR A 652 -6.72 19.83 15.82
N PHE A 653 -7.58 19.18 16.58
CA PHE A 653 -8.88 18.71 16.16
C PHE A 653 -9.91 19.17 17.18
N GLU A 654 -11.01 19.78 16.72
CA GLU A 654 -12.14 20.13 17.55
C GLU A 654 -13.44 19.70 16.88
N LEU A 655 -14.28 19.03 17.65
CA LEU A 655 -15.61 18.59 17.26
C LEU A 655 -16.63 19.38 18.09
N PHE A 656 -17.49 20.13 17.42
CA PHE A 656 -18.52 20.99 18.02
C PHE A 656 -19.86 20.28 18.07
N ASP A 657 -20.64 20.50 19.12
CA ASP A 657 -21.99 19.95 19.28
C ASP A 657 -22.04 18.46 18.98
N ARG A 658 -21.09 17.72 19.56
CA ARG A 658 -20.91 16.30 19.24
C ARG A 658 -22.14 15.49 19.69
N PHE A 659 -22.49 14.47 18.95
CA PHE A 659 -23.40 13.44 19.43
C PHE A 659 -22.63 12.50 20.37
N ILE A 660 -23.16 12.35 21.59
CA ILE A 660 -22.53 11.57 22.67
C ILE A 660 -23.57 10.68 23.33
N THR A 661 -23.16 9.54 23.82
CA THR A 661 -23.99 8.64 24.64
C THR A 661 -24.41 9.34 25.93
N ALA A 662 -25.69 9.31 26.24
CA ALA A 662 -26.32 9.78 27.48
C ALA A 662 -27.05 8.62 28.17
N TYR A 663 -27.26 8.81 29.47
CA TYR A 663 -27.98 7.86 30.31
C TYR A 663 -29.13 8.62 31.01
N GLU A 664 -30.36 8.09 30.86
CA GLU A 664 -31.59 8.71 31.37
C GLU A 664 -32.34 7.72 32.25
N PRO A 665 -33.11 8.20 33.27
CA PRO A 665 -33.98 7.32 34.03
C PRO A 665 -35.03 6.68 33.11
N PHE A 666 -35.24 5.38 33.25
CA PHE A 666 -36.24 4.61 32.51
C PHE A 666 -37.09 3.77 33.49
N ASP A 667 -38.29 3.37 33.08
CA ASP A 667 -39.21 2.57 33.90
C ASP A 667 -39.39 3.15 35.32
N ASN A 668 -39.82 4.42 35.40
CA ASN A 668 -39.98 5.16 36.65
C ASN A 668 -38.66 5.28 37.47
N GLY A 669 -37.51 5.16 36.81
CA GLY A 669 -36.19 5.23 37.42
C GLY A 669 -35.67 3.88 37.94
N ARG A 670 -36.37 2.79 37.72
CA ARG A 670 -35.92 1.42 38.10
C ARG A 670 -34.87 0.84 37.14
N ALA A 671 -34.74 1.45 35.96
CA ALA A 671 -33.74 1.12 34.97
C ALA A 671 -33.14 2.40 34.38
N LEU A 672 -32.05 2.28 33.62
CA LEU A 672 -31.50 3.36 32.80
C LEU A 672 -31.78 3.08 31.32
N LEU A 673 -31.99 4.16 30.57
CA LEU A 673 -32.00 4.18 29.12
C LEU A 673 -30.69 4.78 28.63
N ARG A 674 -29.92 4.01 27.89
CA ARG A 674 -28.75 4.49 27.15
C ARG A 674 -29.20 5.00 25.78
N THR A 675 -28.95 6.25 25.50
CA THR A 675 -29.33 6.90 24.23
C THR A 675 -28.23 7.86 23.78
N TYR A 676 -28.51 8.71 22.80
CA TYR A 676 -27.59 9.70 22.27
C TYR A 676 -28.21 11.10 22.29
N ILE A 677 -27.35 12.09 22.58
CA ILE A 677 -27.73 13.52 22.55
C ILE A 677 -26.63 14.32 21.82
N ASN A 678 -26.98 15.49 21.30
CA ASN A 678 -25.98 16.48 20.90
C ASN A 678 -25.58 17.29 22.14
N ASP A 679 -24.30 17.22 22.56
CA ASP A 679 -23.86 17.93 23.75
C ASP A 679 -22.33 18.15 23.76
N GLY A 680 -21.95 19.37 24.12
CA GLY A 680 -20.58 19.77 24.38
C GLY A 680 -19.63 19.65 23.20
N ASN A 681 -18.38 20.01 23.45
CA ASN A 681 -17.29 19.96 22.46
C ASN A 681 -16.27 18.91 22.86
N TYR A 682 -15.52 18.42 21.88
CA TYR A 682 -14.36 17.57 22.08
C TYR A 682 -13.16 18.16 21.37
N VAL A 683 -12.05 18.30 22.10
CA VAL A 683 -10.77 18.79 21.57
C VAL A 683 -9.70 17.73 21.75
N GLN A 684 -8.94 17.48 20.70
CA GLN A 684 -7.72 16.69 20.73
C GLN A 684 -6.59 17.47 20.06
N SER A 685 -5.56 17.78 20.83
CA SER A 685 -4.29 18.31 20.29
C SER A 685 -3.19 17.29 20.47
N GLU A 686 -2.23 17.30 19.57
CA GLU A 686 -1.07 16.39 19.60
C GLU A 686 0.16 17.13 19.07
N ILE A 687 1.30 16.93 19.75
CA ILE A 687 2.61 17.31 19.23
C ILE A 687 3.55 16.10 19.32
N GLY A 688 4.40 15.90 18.33
CA GLY A 688 5.30 14.76 18.32
C GLY A 688 6.47 14.91 17.36
N ILE A 689 7.40 13.99 17.51
CA ILE A 689 8.55 13.83 16.63
C ILE A 689 8.65 12.35 16.26
N ALA A 690 9.00 12.08 15.02
CA ALA A 690 9.37 10.75 14.58
C ALA A 690 10.75 10.82 13.92
N ALA A 691 11.69 9.99 14.35
CA ALA A 691 13.07 10.03 13.86
C ALA A 691 13.57 8.63 13.52
N THR A 692 14.33 8.52 12.44
CA THR A 692 14.98 7.29 11.97
C THR A 692 16.48 7.52 11.87
N LEU A 693 17.26 6.62 12.47
CA LEU A 693 18.73 6.62 12.44
C LEU A 693 19.22 5.30 11.81
N ASN A 694 20.00 5.40 10.73
CA ASN A 694 20.60 4.27 10.01
C ASN A 694 22.10 4.24 10.26
N LEU A 695 22.59 3.22 10.99
CA LEU A 695 23.98 3.08 11.41
C LEU A 695 24.66 1.90 10.69
N PHE A 696 26.00 1.84 10.79
CA PHE A 696 26.84 0.73 10.28
C PHE A 696 26.48 0.34 8.83
N ASN A 697 26.49 1.33 7.94
CA ASN A 697 26.13 1.16 6.54
C ASN A 697 24.72 0.53 6.37
N LYS A 698 23.76 1.04 7.14
CA LYS A 698 22.34 0.61 7.15
C LYS A 698 22.12 -0.83 7.66
N SER A 699 23.09 -1.40 8.39
CA SER A 699 22.88 -2.69 9.03
C SER A 699 22.06 -2.56 10.31
N LEU A 700 22.10 -1.40 10.98
CA LEU A 700 21.27 -1.11 12.14
C LEU A 700 20.40 0.11 11.86
N GLN A 701 19.08 -0.07 11.99
CA GLN A 701 18.10 1.00 11.89
C GLN A 701 17.41 1.18 13.25
N LEU A 702 17.37 2.40 13.75
CA LEU A 702 16.66 2.78 14.94
C LEU A 702 15.55 3.77 14.56
N TYR A 703 14.36 3.57 15.09
CA TYR A 703 13.21 4.45 14.95
C TYR A 703 12.66 4.80 16.32
N VAL A 704 12.31 6.06 16.55
CA VAL A 704 11.65 6.52 17.76
C VAL A 704 10.61 7.58 17.43
N SER A 705 9.45 7.50 18.07
CA SER A 705 8.35 8.44 17.89
C SER A 705 7.67 8.76 19.23
N PRO A 706 8.20 9.70 20.02
CA PRO A 706 7.50 10.25 21.17
C PRO A 706 6.43 11.25 20.73
N ASN A 707 5.30 11.26 21.44
CA ASN A 707 4.25 12.26 21.26
C ASN A 707 3.52 12.56 22.56
N GLN A 708 3.05 13.82 22.67
CA GLN A 708 2.24 14.32 23.76
C GLN A 708 0.85 14.66 23.20
N LYS A 709 -0.20 14.09 23.78
CA LYS A 709 -1.60 14.42 23.46
C LYS A 709 -2.24 15.24 24.56
N PHE A 710 -3.23 16.03 24.17
CA PHE A 710 -4.02 16.87 25.03
C PHE A 710 -5.47 16.65 24.67
N TYR A 711 -6.25 16.10 25.60
CA TYR A 711 -7.68 15.86 25.44
C TYR A 711 -8.47 16.81 26.33
N ARG A 712 -9.55 17.38 25.79
CA ARG A 712 -10.54 18.12 26.53
C ARG A 712 -11.95 17.79 25.99
N SER A 713 -12.85 17.54 26.89
CA SER A 713 -14.26 17.34 26.65
C SER A 713 -15.06 18.27 27.54
N THR A 714 -16.17 18.80 27.05
CA THR A 714 -17.13 19.64 27.79
C THR A 714 -18.54 19.06 27.68
N GLY A 715 -19.50 19.65 28.40
CA GLY A 715 -20.90 19.20 28.45
C GLY A 715 -21.10 18.11 29.51
N VAL A 716 -22.00 17.15 29.26
CA VAL A 716 -22.33 16.04 30.20
C VAL A 716 -21.10 15.19 30.57
N PHE A 717 -20.02 15.28 29.79
CA PHE A 717 -18.75 14.67 30.09
C PHE A 717 -17.63 15.73 30.05
N ASP A 718 -17.39 16.39 31.18
CA ASP A 718 -16.34 17.37 31.34
C ASP A 718 -15.09 16.70 31.90
N LYS A 719 -14.04 16.60 31.08
CA LYS A 719 -12.78 15.93 31.40
C LYS A 719 -11.61 16.40 30.56
N SER A 720 -10.44 16.48 31.20
CA SER A 720 -9.18 16.76 30.53
C SER A 720 -8.09 15.82 31.03
N PHE A 721 -7.18 15.40 30.14
CA PHE A 721 -5.96 14.68 30.50
C PHE A 721 -4.90 14.74 29.38
N TYR A 722 -3.66 14.47 29.73
CA TYR A 722 -2.50 14.78 28.90
C TYR A 722 -1.55 13.57 28.78
N PRO A 723 -1.88 12.50 28.02
CA PRO A 723 -1.08 11.29 27.94
C PRO A 723 0.15 11.50 27.07
N PHE A 724 1.28 10.99 27.55
CA PHE A 724 2.50 10.83 26.76
C PHE A 724 2.55 9.41 26.20
N GLN A 725 3.01 9.28 24.96
CA GLN A 725 3.18 8.00 24.27
C GLN A 725 4.54 7.95 23.57
N ILE A 726 5.10 6.76 23.48
CA ILE A 726 6.34 6.53 22.74
C ILE A 726 6.23 5.23 21.95
N THR A 727 6.70 5.25 20.71
CA THR A 727 6.95 4.06 19.89
C THR A 727 8.44 4.02 19.58
N ALA A 728 9.07 2.85 19.74
CA ALA A 728 10.46 2.62 19.42
C ALA A 728 10.65 1.31 18.67
N GLN A 729 11.57 1.30 17.71
CA GLN A 729 11.92 0.11 16.94
C GLN A 729 13.43 0.09 16.70
N ALA A 730 14.03 -1.09 16.82
CA ALA A 730 15.41 -1.35 16.41
C ALA A 730 15.41 -2.55 15.46
N THR A 731 16.03 -2.41 14.29
CA THR A 731 16.14 -3.49 13.30
C THR A 731 17.60 -3.65 12.90
N TYR A 732 18.13 -4.86 13.08
CA TYR A 732 19.49 -5.23 12.67
C TYR A 732 19.45 -6.24 11.53
N TYR A 733 20.16 -5.96 10.44
CA TYR A 733 20.26 -6.79 9.25
C TYR A 733 21.63 -7.45 9.15
N LEU A 734 21.64 -8.79 9.09
CA LEU A 734 22.85 -9.61 8.97
C LEU A 734 22.72 -10.57 7.80
N LYS A 735 23.30 -10.26 6.65
CA LYS A 735 23.18 -11.05 5.40
C LYS A 735 21.69 -11.27 5.03
N GLN A 736 21.22 -12.51 5.12
CA GLN A 736 19.83 -12.91 4.83
C GLN A 736 18.92 -12.88 6.07
N TRP A 737 19.47 -12.54 7.26
CA TRP A 737 18.72 -12.46 8.50
C TRP A 737 18.40 -11.02 8.87
N TYR A 738 17.29 -10.83 9.55
CA TYR A 738 17.02 -9.61 10.31
C TYR A 738 16.58 -9.97 11.75
N PHE A 739 16.86 -9.04 12.65
CA PHE A 739 16.41 -9.09 14.04
C PHE A 739 15.77 -7.76 14.35
N GLN A 740 14.58 -7.79 14.93
CA GLN A 740 13.83 -6.58 15.23
C GLN A 740 13.31 -6.62 16.66
N ALA A 741 13.44 -5.51 17.37
CA ALA A 741 12.75 -5.22 18.61
C ALA A 741 11.81 -4.04 18.38
N TYR A 742 10.58 -4.15 18.82
CA TYR A 742 9.54 -3.16 18.77
C TYR A 742 8.95 -2.92 20.16
N TYR A 743 8.68 -1.68 20.51
CA TYR A 743 8.01 -1.27 21.74
C TYR A 743 7.03 -0.13 21.46
N GLN A 744 5.85 -0.21 22.05
CA GLN A 744 4.84 0.83 22.08
C GLN A 744 4.31 0.94 23.52
N SER A 745 4.43 2.13 24.12
CA SER A 745 3.87 2.37 25.44
C SER A 745 2.34 2.31 25.40
N HIS A 746 1.72 2.05 26.53
CA HIS A 746 0.27 2.11 26.69
C HIS A 746 -0.31 3.40 26.09
N GLN A 747 -1.49 3.27 25.50
CA GLN A 747 -2.23 4.39 24.96
C GLN A 747 -3.37 4.74 25.90
N LYS A 748 -3.53 6.02 26.19
CA LYS A 748 -4.70 6.54 26.89
C LYS A 748 -5.41 7.52 25.95
N MET A 749 -6.69 7.30 25.73
CA MET A 749 -7.49 8.11 24.80
C MET A 749 -8.89 8.39 25.35
N MET A 750 -9.56 9.38 24.78
CA MET A 750 -10.95 9.73 25.03
C MET A 750 -11.75 9.48 23.76
N PHE A 751 -12.91 8.88 23.87
CA PHE A 751 -13.83 8.71 22.75
C PHE A 751 -14.65 9.98 22.49
N THR A 752 -14.91 10.27 21.21
CA THR A 752 -15.71 11.43 20.80
C THR A 752 -17.21 11.23 21.09
N GLY A 753 -17.72 10.02 20.84
CA GLY A 753 -19.15 9.69 20.88
C GLY A 753 -19.65 9.07 22.19
N SER A 754 -18.82 9.01 23.23
CA SER A 754 -19.25 8.47 24.53
C SER A 754 -18.48 9.10 25.69
N PRO A 755 -19.03 9.14 26.93
CA PRO A 755 -18.33 9.64 28.12
C PRO A 755 -17.26 8.65 28.60
N THR A 756 -16.37 8.26 27.69
CA THR A 756 -15.46 7.13 27.86
C THR A 756 -14.01 7.54 27.73
N THR A 757 -13.19 7.06 28.66
CA THR A 757 -11.73 7.00 28.51
C THR A 757 -11.29 5.54 28.39
N TYR A 758 -10.26 5.33 27.58
CA TYR A 758 -9.69 4.02 27.28
C TYR A 758 -8.20 4.01 27.58
N ARG A 759 -7.67 2.91 28.09
CA ARG A 759 -6.25 2.69 28.31
C ARG A 759 -5.86 1.30 27.82
N SER A 760 -4.96 1.21 26.82
CA SER A 760 -4.35 -0.08 26.41
C SER A 760 -3.20 -0.46 27.35
N ARG A 761 -2.69 -1.67 27.19
CA ARG A 761 -1.43 -2.09 27.81
C ARG A 761 -0.23 -1.71 26.91
N ASP A 762 0.97 -1.77 27.49
CA ASP A 762 2.21 -1.71 26.71
C ASP A 762 2.27 -2.91 25.76
N PHE A 763 2.85 -2.68 24.59
CA PHE A 763 3.01 -3.71 23.56
C PHE A 763 4.46 -3.78 23.12
N TYR A 764 5.02 -4.99 23.05
CA TYR A 764 6.36 -5.19 22.53
C TYR A 764 6.46 -6.49 21.73
N ALA A 765 7.40 -6.51 20.78
CA ALA A 765 7.64 -7.66 19.94
C ALA A 765 9.14 -7.84 19.66
N LEU A 766 9.58 -9.09 19.65
CA LEU A 766 10.92 -9.48 19.23
C LEU A 766 10.79 -10.39 18.02
N SER A 767 11.40 -10.05 16.91
CA SER A 767 11.30 -10.82 15.67
C SER A 767 12.67 -11.23 15.16
N ALA A 768 12.77 -12.44 14.64
CA ALA A 768 13.89 -12.92 13.86
C ALA A 768 13.36 -13.46 12.53
N GLY A 769 13.95 -13.07 11.41
CA GLY A 769 13.51 -13.54 10.11
C GLY A 769 14.69 -13.84 9.19
N TRP A 770 14.47 -14.80 8.30
CA TRP A 770 15.39 -15.22 7.26
C TRP A 770 14.69 -15.16 5.90
N SER A 771 15.39 -14.69 4.88
CA SER A 771 14.83 -14.59 3.54
C SER A 771 15.86 -14.80 2.43
N ASN A 772 15.37 -15.35 1.31
CA ASN A 772 16.12 -15.42 0.05
C ASN A 772 15.25 -14.86 -1.10
N SER A 773 15.51 -15.27 -2.34
CA SER A 773 14.75 -14.82 -3.51
C SER A 773 13.31 -15.36 -3.56
N GLU A 774 13.01 -16.46 -2.90
CA GLU A 774 11.74 -17.19 -2.96
C GLU A 774 11.05 -17.32 -1.62
N TRP A 775 11.82 -17.53 -0.54
CA TRP A 775 11.34 -17.77 0.80
C TRP A 775 11.54 -16.57 1.71
N ASN A 776 10.53 -16.31 2.53
CA ASN A 776 10.63 -15.43 3.69
C ASN A 776 10.00 -16.15 4.89
N ILE A 777 10.79 -16.37 5.94
CA ILE A 777 10.39 -17.06 7.15
C ILE A 777 10.69 -16.12 8.31
N SER A 778 9.71 -15.87 9.17
CA SER A 778 9.90 -15.05 10.37
C SER A 778 9.22 -15.67 11.58
N LEU A 779 9.89 -15.55 12.70
CA LEU A 779 9.39 -15.89 14.03
C LEU A 779 9.29 -14.60 14.83
N THR A 780 8.11 -14.30 15.35
CA THR A 780 7.87 -13.11 16.17
C THR A 780 7.29 -13.51 17.51
N ALA A 781 7.94 -13.11 18.56
CA ALA A 781 7.47 -13.25 19.94
C ALA A 781 6.82 -11.94 20.38
N TYR A 782 5.51 -11.95 20.59
CA TYR A 782 4.76 -10.82 21.12
C TYR A 782 4.63 -10.93 22.62
N ASN A 783 4.88 -9.85 23.33
CA ASN A 783 4.70 -9.72 24.78
C ASN A 783 5.23 -10.93 25.59
N ILE A 784 6.33 -11.54 25.17
CA ILE A 784 6.81 -12.87 25.61
C ILE A 784 7.01 -12.99 27.13
N PHE A 785 7.12 -11.89 27.85
CA PHE A 785 7.24 -11.85 29.30
C PHE A 785 5.94 -11.52 30.02
N ASN A 786 4.82 -11.37 29.28
CA ASN A 786 3.52 -11.04 29.84
C ASN A 786 2.63 -12.28 29.88
N SER A 787 2.28 -12.73 31.09
CA SER A 787 1.35 -13.83 31.34
C SER A 787 -0.10 -13.35 31.59
N ASN A 788 -0.36 -12.02 31.55
CA ASN A 788 -1.68 -11.47 31.80
C ASN A 788 -2.46 -11.34 30.49
N TRP A 789 -3.75 -11.67 30.51
CA TRP A 789 -4.65 -11.56 29.37
C TRP A 789 -5.27 -10.18 29.23
N ASP A 790 -5.10 -9.26 30.20
CA ASP A 790 -5.66 -7.91 30.15
C ASP A 790 -5.12 -7.13 28.95
N THR A 791 -6.00 -6.74 28.04
CA THR A 791 -5.62 -5.95 26.87
C THR A 791 -5.84 -4.46 27.10
N SER A 792 -6.92 -4.10 27.83
CA SER A 792 -7.28 -2.72 28.02
C SER A 792 -8.28 -2.50 29.16
N ASP A 793 -8.28 -1.27 29.64
CA ASP A 793 -9.31 -0.76 30.55
C ASP A 793 -10.15 0.28 29.83
N ARG A 794 -11.46 0.26 30.07
CA ARG A 794 -12.43 1.28 29.65
C ARG A 794 -13.13 1.85 30.86
N TYR A 795 -13.24 3.16 30.93
CA TYR A 795 -13.93 3.87 32.00
C TYR A 795 -15.03 4.74 31.40
N ILE A 796 -16.29 4.51 31.77
CA ILE A 796 -17.43 5.39 31.47
C ILE A 796 -17.69 6.25 32.69
N GLN A 797 -17.94 7.55 32.47
CA GLN A 797 -18.29 8.50 33.52
C GLN A 797 -19.47 9.37 33.07
N SER A 798 -20.62 9.11 33.65
CA SER A 798 -21.85 9.86 33.46
C SER A 798 -22.49 10.13 34.83
N PRO A 799 -23.38 11.14 34.99
CA PRO A 799 -24.06 11.42 36.26
C PRO A 799 -24.86 10.24 36.80
N LEU A 800 -25.46 9.42 35.93
CA LEU A 800 -26.32 8.29 36.32
C LEU A 800 -25.65 6.93 36.18
N TYR A 801 -24.52 6.84 35.46
CA TYR A 801 -23.84 5.58 35.22
C TYR A 801 -22.31 5.74 35.18
N THR A 802 -21.63 4.93 35.93
CA THR A 802 -20.18 4.77 35.81
C THR A 802 -19.84 3.31 35.57
N GLU A 803 -18.78 3.05 34.75
CA GLU A 803 -18.32 1.70 34.43
C GLU A 803 -16.80 1.67 34.45
N HIS A 804 -16.23 0.65 35.03
CA HIS A 804 -14.89 0.18 34.74
C HIS A 804 -14.99 -1.19 34.07
N ARG A 805 -14.44 -1.32 32.87
CA ARG A 805 -14.38 -2.59 32.15
C ARG A 805 -12.95 -2.96 31.86
N THR A 806 -12.53 -4.14 32.32
CA THR A 806 -11.27 -4.76 31.94
C THR A 806 -11.53 -5.76 30.83
N THR A 807 -10.89 -5.60 29.68
CA THR A 807 -11.03 -6.49 28.52
C THR A 807 -9.87 -7.45 28.45
N TYR A 808 -10.17 -8.73 28.27
CA TYR A 808 -9.21 -9.83 28.08
C TYR A 808 -9.12 -10.18 26.61
N GLY A 809 -7.92 -10.60 26.18
CA GLY A 809 -7.73 -11.01 24.78
C GLY A 809 -6.29 -11.42 24.50
N THR A 810 -6.10 -11.93 23.32
CA THR A 810 -4.80 -12.48 22.86
C THR A 810 -3.72 -11.43 22.62
N ASN A 811 -4.09 -10.18 22.41
CA ASN A 811 -3.16 -9.13 21.96
C ASN A 811 -2.15 -8.67 23.02
N SER A 812 -2.40 -8.92 24.30
CA SER A 812 -1.49 -8.53 25.39
C SER A 812 -0.72 -9.70 25.99
N HIS A 813 -1.22 -10.91 25.82
CA HIS A 813 -0.56 -12.13 26.35
C HIS A 813 0.65 -12.50 25.50
N ALA A 814 1.58 -13.24 26.12
CA ALA A 814 2.70 -13.84 25.41
C ALA A 814 2.21 -14.72 24.26
N SER A 815 2.64 -14.44 23.04
CA SER A 815 2.37 -15.27 21.87
C SER A 815 3.60 -15.40 20.98
N LEU A 816 3.60 -16.44 20.16
CA LEU A 816 4.67 -16.76 19.24
C LEU A 816 4.06 -17.01 17.87
N ASN A 817 4.36 -16.14 16.92
CA ASN A 817 3.89 -16.22 15.54
C ASN A 817 4.99 -16.72 14.61
N LEU A 818 4.72 -17.78 13.87
CA LEU A 818 5.55 -18.25 12.75
C LEU A 818 4.86 -17.87 11.45
N SER A 819 5.54 -17.09 10.63
CA SER A 819 5.09 -16.72 9.29
C SER A 819 6.03 -17.29 8.23
N VAL A 820 5.47 -17.99 7.25
CA VAL A 820 6.19 -18.59 6.14
C VAL A 820 5.57 -18.13 4.85
N THR A 821 6.37 -17.49 4.01
CA THR A 821 5.96 -17.05 2.67
C THR A 821 6.86 -17.68 1.61
N TYR A 822 6.24 -18.26 0.59
CA TYR A 822 6.92 -18.75 -0.62
C TYR A 822 6.41 -18.00 -1.83
N THR A 823 7.33 -17.46 -2.65
CA THR A 823 7.01 -16.71 -3.86
C THR A 823 7.77 -17.28 -5.05
N PHE A 824 7.05 -17.76 -6.04
CA PHE A 824 7.66 -18.15 -7.31
C PHE A 824 7.18 -17.25 -8.45
N GLY A 825 8.13 -16.79 -9.26
CA GLY A 825 7.88 -15.93 -10.41
C GLY A 825 8.01 -16.72 -11.70
N TYR A 826 7.29 -16.31 -12.73
CA TYR A 826 7.30 -16.91 -14.05
C TYR A 826 7.17 -15.85 -15.16
N GLY A 827 7.65 -16.17 -16.36
CA GLY A 827 7.60 -15.29 -17.52
C GLY A 827 8.71 -14.24 -17.57
N LYS A 828 8.53 -13.20 -18.38
CA LYS A 828 9.52 -12.16 -18.70
C LYS A 828 9.14 -10.83 -18.06
N LYS A 829 10.04 -10.30 -17.23
CA LYS A 829 9.92 -8.93 -16.70
C LYS A 829 10.32 -7.91 -17.75
N VAL A 830 9.64 -6.77 -17.80
CA VAL A 830 10.05 -5.63 -18.63
C VAL A 830 11.36 -5.09 -18.07
N GLN A 831 12.45 -5.27 -18.79
CA GLN A 831 13.70 -4.54 -18.55
C GLN A 831 13.56 -3.17 -19.22
N ARG A 832 13.08 -2.17 -18.53
CA ARG A 832 13.32 -0.79 -18.94
C ARG A 832 14.80 -0.54 -18.66
N GLY A 833 15.58 -0.19 -19.73
CA GLY A 833 17.00 0.07 -19.63
C GLY A 833 17.32 1.05 -18.50
N ASN A 834 18.54 0.98 -17.97
CA ASN A 834 19.03 1.74 -16.83
C ASN A 834 18.53 3.19 -16.80
N GLU A 835 17.43 3.46 -16.13
CA GLU A 835 17.02 4.81 -15.73
C GLU A 835 17.79 5.29 -14.48
N VAL A 836 19.06 4.88 -14.40
CA VAL A 836 20.03 5.45 -13.49
C VAL A 836 20.63 6.65 -14.22
N GLY A 837 20.13 7.84 -13.93
CA GLY A 837 20.83 9.06 -14.29
C GLY A 837 20.08 10.14 -15.05
N LYS A 838 18.75 10.15 -15.11
CA LYS A 838 18.03 11.40 -15.38
C LYS A 838 17.33 11.85 -14.10
N GLN A 839 18.07 12.55 -13.26
CA GLN A 839 17.51 13.62 -12.44
C GLN A 839 17.03 14.75 -13.40
N SER A 840 16.07 14.45 -14.24
CA SER A 840 15.27 15.46 -14.86
C SER A 840 14.19 15.80 -13.85
N GLY A 841 14.16 17.04 -13.45
CA GLY A 841 13.08 17.58 -12.66
C GLY A 841 11.76 17.09 -13.21
N VAL A 842 10.86 16.74 -12.26
CA VAL A 842 9.45 16.43 -12.47
C VAL A 842 9.19 15.92 -13.88
N SER A 843 9.48 14.67 -14.15
CA SER A 843 8.86 14.01 -15.28
C SER A 843 7.38 13.88 -14.92
N SER A 844 6.61 14.88 -15.28
CA SER A 844 5.19 14.69 -15.49
C SER A 844 5.09 13.66 -16.60
N ALA A 845 5.13 12.39 -16.21
CA ALA A 845 4.97 11.27 -17.13
C ALA A 845 3.60 11.25 -17.81
N ILE A 846 2.82 12.30 -17.63
CA ILE A 846 1.41 12.23 -17.88
C ILE A 846 1.02 12.93 -19.16
N MET A 847 1.75 13.92 -19.58
CA MET A 847 1.30 14.72 -20.72
C MET A 847 2.49 15.38 -21.43
N LYS A 848 3.07 14.67 -22.38
CA LYS A 848 3.77 15.23 -23.52
C LYS A 848 3.05 14.84 -24.78
#